data_17660d95317ddbace1f34afa98f47899
#
_entry.id   17660d95317ddbace1f34afa98f47899
#
_cell.length_a   1.000
_cell.length_b   1.000
_cell.length_c   1.000
_cell.angle_alpha   90.00
_cell.angle_beta   90.00
_cell.angle_gamma   90.00
#
_symmetry.space_group_name_H-M   'P 1'
#
loop_
_entity.id
_entity.type
_entity.pdbx_description
1 polymer ?
#
loop_
_entity_poly.entity_id
_entity_poly.type
_entity_poly.pdbx_seq_one_letter_code
_entity_poly.pdbx_strand_id
1 'polypeptide(L)'
;MNDYSIVGLYEHNIEIYKKIKEKLKDNSIVSIIQATGTGKTYNALQLAYENKDKKIIYLVPSNSIIEHIEEIIEENPKLNLEKDYPNLIFKTYQSLVDMSEKELENLDVDLLIIDEFHHIGAPIWGARTNKIIETHKKMKVLGMTAYTVRDRGTIYERDMVGEGEVFSNSVASNYDICDAIIDGVLPKMRYKSGYIYLEKTDIALEKRLESMSHNSKNYKELKPILDDVKRRLHEAKSLKDIFKTNIKPNGKYIYFCPVMSEKEKNDIETIAKEVKTWIEEMGLTSEDYEIYITTSKMGKEGKLNRKAFYNDEDIKGNKVNNKLRIMLAINQYNEGVHAPGIDGVIMGRGTSSDIVFFEQLGRALSVRGKTKEEYEELSKKTKEELIEICEKREIEISDTNTKEKIIEQILAPVIIDLAGNIGFIKELENNLKSRVREIQERKSGSKRKIHIDTTSFDINLLNEDIFEILKYAIDRLSTTWMDKYELAKKYYECYGNLDIPQKFKTINGIDYDENGIALGIWISTQRNAYKGECNRRLTNSQIELLENIGMKWNVLDENWNRYYELAKKYYEYYGNLDIPQKFKTINGIDYDENGIALGIWISTQRTAYKGEDNRRLTNFQIELLENIRMKWSVLDENWNIRYELAKKYYKHYGNLDIPQKFKTINGIDYDENGIALGKWINTQRNAYKGECNRRLTNSQIELLENIGMIFISEKVDKKLQSEEISEKNIKEKRIELLNRSRTLLNSFDSNTLPNKNDINERFIEQLNNIKK
;
A
#
# COMPACT_ATOMS: atom_id res chain seq x y z
N MET A 1 -13.09 -3.44 -38.19
CA MET A 1 -11.95 -3.00 -37.30
C MET A 1 -11.53 -1.65 -37.87
N ASN A 2 -11.77 -0.60 -37.12
CA ASN A 2 -11.42 0.75 -37.57
C ASN A 2 -9.88 0.91 -37.53
N ASP A 3 -9.33 1.44 -38.61
CA ASP A 3 -7.90 1.68 -38.89
C ASP A 3 -7.19 2.68 -37.95
N TYR A 4 -7.78 2.97 -36.78
CA TYR A 4 -7.31 4.02 -35.88
C TYR A 4 -6.21 3.60 -34.88
N SER A 5 -5.93 2.30 -34.76
CA SER A 5 -4.89 1.86 -33.82
C SER A 5 -4.29 0.51 -34.21
N ILE A 6 -2.96 0.45 -34.25
CA ILE A 6 -2.21 -0.80 -34.51
C ILE A 6 -2.33 -1.73 -33.30
N VAL A 7 -2.40 -1.17 -32.09
CA VAL A 7 -2.51 -1.91 -30.84
C VAL A 7 -3.89 -2.56 -30.65
N GLY A 8 -4.92 -2.11 -31.39
CA GLY A 8 -6.28 -2.65 -31.28
C GLY A 8 -7.08 -2.05 -30.13
N LEU A 9 -7.16 -0.71 -30.07
CA LEU A 9 -7.95 -0.02 -29.05
C LEU A 9 -9.42 -0.41 -29.11
N TYR A 10 -10.02 -0.63 -27.95
CA TYR A 10 -11.47 -0.74 -27.82
C TYR A 10 -12.14 0.59 -28.16
N GLU A 11 -13.42 0.57 -28.56
CA GLU A 11 -14.14 1.77 -29.02
C GLU A 11 -14.13 2.91 -27.98
N HIS A 12 -14.40 2.60 -26.72
CA HIS A 12 -14.35 3.57 -25.62
C HIS A 12 -12.94 4.11 -25.38
N ASN A 13 -11.90 3.30 -25.61
CA ASN A 13 -10.49 3.71 -25.46
C ASN A 13 -10.04 4.66 -26.55
N ILE A 14 -10.64 4.62 -27.74
CA ILE A 14 -10.33 5.57 -28.82
C ILE A 14 -10.62 7.01 -28.37
N GLU A 15 -11.76 7.25 -27.74
CA GLU A 15 -12.13 8.57 -27.24
C GLU A 15 -11.24 9.01 -26.05
N ILE A 16 -10.92 8.08 -25.16
CA ILE A 16 -10.00 8.34 -24.04
C ILE A 16 -8.61 8.70 -24.59
N TYR A 17 -8.11 7.94 -25.55
CA TYR A 17 -6.81 8.18 -26.18
C TYR A 17 -6.72 9.54 -26.89
N LYS A 18 -7.78 9.96 -27.61
CA LYS A 18 -7.85 11.30 -28.18
C LYS A 18 -7.68 12.39 -27.12
N LYS A 19 -8.37 12.27 -25.99
CA LYS A 19 -8.26 13.22 -24.87
C LYS A 19 -6.86 13.22 -24.25
N ILE A 20 -6.19 12.05 -24.14
CA ILE A 20 -4.79 11.95 -23.69
C ILE A 20 -3.90 12.79 -24.63
N LYS A 21 -3.99 12.55 -25.94
CA LYS A 21 -3.17 13.27 -26.93
C LYS A 21 -3.44 14.78 -26.93
N GLU A 22 -4.68 15.19 -26.80
CA GLU A 22 -5.04 16.61 -26.73
C GLU A 22 -4.42 17.27 -25.50
N LYS A 23 -4.61 16.67 -24.32
CA LYS A 23 -4.06 17.22 -23.08
C LYS A 23 -2.53 17.19 -23.01
N LEU A 24 -1.87 16.19 -23.59
CA LEU A 24 -0.41 16.13 -23.67
C LEU A 24 0.21 17.23 -24.54
N LYS A 25 -0.55 17.93 -25.41
CA LYS A 25 -0.05 19.08 -26.16
C LYS A 25 0.31 20.22 -25.20
N ASP A 26 -0.60 20.52 -24.26
CA ASP A 26 -0.50 21.71 -23.41
C ASP A 26 0.07 21.38 -22.01
N ASN A 27 0.03 20.11 -21.59
CA ASN A 27 0.51 19.67 -20.28
C ASN A 27 1.68 18.70 -20.41
N SER A 28 2.64 18.80 -19.50
CA SER A 28 3.72 17.80 -19.36
C SER A 28 3.27 16.54 -18.63
N ILE A 29 2.29 16.66 -17.74
CA ILE A 29 1.76 15.55 -16.94
C ILE A 29 0.28 15.41 -17.26
N VAL A 30 -0.14 14.19 -17.62
CA VAL A 30 -1.53 13.84 -17.90
C VAL A 30 -1.86 12.51 -17.22
N SER A 31 -3.07 12.37 -16.72
CA SER A 31 -3.54 11.13 -16.12
C SER A 31 -4.87 10.67 -16.71
N ILE A 32 -5.12 9.37 -16.59
CA ILE A 32 -6.42 8.76 -16.78
C ILE A 32 -6.78 7.93 -15.54
N ILE A 33 -8.03 8.08 -15.12
CA ILE A 33 -8.66 7.20 -14.13
C ILE A 33 -9.59 6.32 -14.93
N GLN A 34 -9.35 5.02 -14.91
CA GLN A 34 -10.09 4.08 -15.76
C GLN A 34 -10.20 2.74 -15.04
N ALA A 35 -11.43 2.22 -14.93
CA ALA A 35 -11.73 0.99 -14.22
C ALA A 35 -10.84 -0.20 -14.64
N THR A 36 -10.55 -1.09 -13.70
CA THR A 36 -9.83 -2.34 -13.98
C THR A 36 -10.60 -3.17 -15.00
N GLY A 37 -9.90 -3.81 -15.92
CA GLY A 37 -10.52 -4.63 -16.97
C GLY A 37 -11.01 -3.88 -18.20
N THR A 38 -10.93 -2.56 -18.26
CA THR A 38 -11.39 -1.75 -19.41
C THR A 38 -10.29 -1.43 -20.44
N GLY A 39 -9.07 -1.97 -20.27
CA GLY A 39 -8.00 -1.86 -21.25
C GLY A 39 -7.10 -0.62 -21.15
N LYS A 40 -6.81 -0.13 -19.94
CA LYS A 40 -5.84 0.97 -19.69
C LYS A 40 -4.52 0.77 -20.43
N THR A 41 -3.96 -0.43 -20.33
CA THR A 41 -2.68 -0.83 -20.92
C THR A 41 -2.63 -0.58 -22.43
N TYR A 42 -3.74 -0.76 -23.15
CA TYR A 42 -3.80 -0.52 -24.59
C TYR A 42 -3.63 0.96 -24.96
N ASN A 43 -4.17 1.88 -24.14
CA ASN A 43 -3.93 3.32 -24.31
C ASN A 43 -2.45 3.68 -24.15
N ALA A 44 -1.78 3.09 -23.16
CA ALA A 44 -0.35 3.29 -22.91
C ALA A 44 0.52 2.72 -24.04
N LEU A 45 0.23 1.50 -24.49
CA LEU A 45 0.94 0.87 -25.59
C LEU A 45 0.75 1.64 -26.91
N GLN A 46 -0.43 2.17 -27.17
CA GLN A 46 -0.66 3.02 -28.34
C GLN A 46 0.16 4.33 -28.26
N LEU A 47 0.26 4.93 -27.07
CA LEU A 47 1.09 6.12 -26.86
C LEU A 47 2.58 5.80 -27.04
N ALA A 48 3.03 4.67 -26.51
CA ALA A 48 4.42 4.22 -26.67
C ALA A 48 4.74 3.93 -28.14
N TYR A 49 3.84 3.27 -28.87
CA TYR A 49 4.00 2.99 -30.30
C TYR A 49 4.14 4.28 -31.14
N GLU A 50 3.27 5.26 -30.90
CA GLU A 50 3.31 6.54 -31.62
C GLU A 50 4.55 7.39 -31.28
N ASN A 51 5.24 7.09 -30.18
CA ASN A 51 6.46 7.77 -29.73
C ASN A 51 7.69 6.83 -29.72
N LYS A 52 7.74 5.82 -30.59
CA LYS A 52 8.79 4.79 -30.63
C LYS A 52 10.20 5.31 -30.91
N ASP A 53 10.33 6.54 -31.41
CA ASP A 53 11.58 7.27 -31.59
C ASP A 53 12.11 7.92 -30.31
N LYS A 54 11.30 7.98 -29.27
CA LYS A 54 11.61 8.55 -27.96
C LYS A 54 12.02 7.48 -26.96
N LYS A 55 12.77 7.89 -25.95
CA LYS A 55 13.12 7.02 -24.82
C LYS A 55 11.97 6.97 -23.82
N ILE A 56 11.40 5.80 -23.65
CA ILE A 56 10.19 5.57 -22.89
C ILE A 56 10.50 4.68 -21.69
N ILE A 57 10.14 5.14 -20.51
CA ILE A 57 10.10 4.29 -19.30
C ILE A 57 8.64 3.97 -18.99
N TYR A 58 8.34 2.67 -18.88
CA TYR A 58 7.05 2.18 -18.42
C TYR A 58 7.23 1.65 -16.99
N LEU A 59 6.70 2.38 -16.03
CA LEU A 59 6.80 2.10 -14.61
C LEU A 59 5.59 1.30 -14.14
N VAL A 60 5.82 0.15 -13.51
CA VAL A 60 4.79 -0.80 -13.07
C VAL A 60 5.00 -1.23 -11.63
N PRO A 61 3.96 -1.71 -10.92
CA PRO A 61 4.09 -2.24 -9.56
C PRO A 61 4.94 -3.51 -9.45
N SER A 62 4.92 -4.40 -10.45
CA SER A 62 5.57 -5.71 -10.37
C SER A 62 6.04 -6.26 -11.72
N ASN A 63 6.98 -7.20 -11.68
CA ASN A 63 7.47 -7.90 -12.89
C ASN A 63 6.38 -8.73 -13.58
N SER A 64 5.37 -9.22 -12.85
CA SER A 64 4.26 -9.96 -13.46
C SER A 64 3.42 -9.10 -14.41
N ILE A 65 3.37 -7.79 -14.17
CA ILE A 65 2.70 -6.85 -15.09
C ILE A 65 3.54 -6.65 -16.34
N ILE A 66 4.86 -6.59 -16.22
CA ILE A 66 5.76 -6.54 -17.39
C ILE A 66 5.53 -7.75 -18.28
N GLU A 67 5.59 -8.96 -17.71
CA GLU A 67 5.34 -10.21 -18.42
C GLU A 67 3.99 -10.18 -19.14
N HIS A 68 2.95 -9.69 -18.49
CA HIS A 68 1.62 -9.57 -19.08
C HIS A 68 1.55 -8.53 -20.22
N ILE A 69 2.26 -7.41 -20.10
CA ILE A 69 2.32 -6.41 -21.18
C ILE A 69 3.07 -6.99 -22.39
N GLU A 70 4.16 -7.70 -22.19
CA GLU A 70 4.90 -8.39 -23.22
C GLU A 70 4.02 -9.45 -23.93
N GLU A 71 3.24 -10.24 -23.18
CA GLU A 71 2.26 -11.19 -23.73
C GLU A 71 1.20 -10.48 -24.61
N ILE A 72 0.68 -9.31 -24.17
CA ILE A 72 -0.28 -8.53 -24.98
C ILE A 72 0.34 -8.11 -26.33
N ILE A 73 1.62 -7.74 -26.33
CA ILE A 73 2.32 -7.34 -27.56
C ILE A 73 2.55 -8.56 -28.46
N GLU A 74 2.98 -9.68 -27.88
CA GLU A 74 3.27 -10.93 -28.61
C GLU A 74 1.99 -11.56 -29.19
N GLU A 75 0.88 -11.53 -28.49
CA GLU A 75 -0.43 -12.02 -28.98
C GLU A 75 -1.00 -11.20 -30.13
N ASN A 76 -0.53 -9.98 -30.33
CA ASN A 76 -0.99 -9.13 -31.42
C ASN A 76 -0.16 -9.37 -32.68
N PRO A 77 -0.71 -10.02 -33.74
CA PRO A 77 0.05 -10.38 -34.95
C PRO A 77 0.58 -9.17 -35.74
N LYS A 78 0.14 -7.95 -35.39
CA LYS A 78 0.60 -6.71 -36.03
C LYS A 78 1.74 -6.03 -35.29
N LEU A 79 2.10 -6.51 -34.09
CA LEU A 79 3.10 -5.91 -33.23
C LEU A 79 4.29 -6.82 -33.03
N ASN A 80 5.46 -6.20 -32.81
CA ASN A 80 6.69 -6.87 -32.41
C ASN A 80 7.41 -5.98 -31.41
N LEU A 81 7.80 -6.54 -30.26
CA LEU A 81 8.40 -5.79 -29.16
C LEU A 81 9.68 -5.05 -29.58
N GLU A 82 10.60 -5.74 -30.25
CA GLU A 82 11.88 -5.16 -30.66
C GLU A 82 11.75 -4.10 -31.76
N LYS A 83 10.83 -4.30 -32.72
CA LYS A 83 10.65 -3.41 -33.88
C LYS A 83 9.78 -2.21 -33.56
N ASP A 84 8.71 -2.41 -32.83
CA ASP A 84 7.65 -1.42 -32.63
C ASP A 84 7.80 -0.66 -31.32
N TYR A 85 8.61 -1.17 -30.40
CA TYR A 85 8.92 -0.55 -29.10
C TYR A 85 10.44 -0.55 -28.80
N PRO A 86 11.33 -0.12 -29.74
CA PRO A 86 12.77 -0.29 -29.62
C PRO A 86 13.40 0.48 -28.46
N ASN A 87 12.74 1.52 -27.98
CA ASN A 87 13.21 2.39 -26.90
C ASN A 87 12.33 2.34 -25.64
N LEU A 88 11.49 1.30 -25.53
CA LEU A 88 10.63 1.07 -24.35
C LEU A 88 11.41 0.27 -23.29
N ILE A 89 11.54 0.83 -22.11
CA ILE A 89 12.21 0.22 -20.97
C ILE A 89 11.19 0.03 -19.86
N PHE A 90 10.99 -1.21 -19.40
CA PHE A 90 10.18 -1.50 -18.24
C PHE A 90 10.99 -1.34 -16.95
N LYS A 91 10.38 -0.71 -15.95
CA LYS A 91 10.91 -0.60 -14.58
C LYS A 91 9.80 -0.85 -13.58
N THR A 92 10.16 -1.45 -12.44
CA THR A 92 9.25 -1.53 -11.30
C THR A 92 9.48 -0.36 -10.35
N TYR A 93 8.47 0.00 -9.53
CA TYR A 93 8.67 0.99 -8.46
C TYR A 93 9.83 0.61 -7.53
N GLN A 94 9.98 -0.70 -7.23
CA GLN A 94 11.08 -1.18 -6.42
C GLN A 94 12.45 -0.94 -7.09
N SER A 95 12.55 -1.13 -8.40
CA SER A 95 13.80 -0.89 -9.12
C SER A 95 14.26 0.58 -9.07
N LEU A 96 13.33 1.53 -8.93
CA LEU A 96 13.67 2.95 -8.72
C LEU A 96 14.22 3.20 -7.31
N VAL A 97 13.75 2.45 -6.31
CA VAL A 97 14.27 2.54 -4.92
C VAL A 97 15.72 2.07 -4.87
N ASP A 98 16.05 1.04 -5.64
CA ASP A 98 17.39 0.45 -5.68
C ASP A 98 18.41 1.31 -6.45
N MET A 99 17.96 2.32 -7.22
CA MET A 99 18.82 3.27 -7.93
C MET A 99 19.37 4.34 -6.99
N SER A 100 20.62 4.75 -7.22
CA SER A 100 21.20 5.92 -6.54
C SER A 100 20.58 7.23 -7.05
N GLU A 101 20.69 8.31 -6.27
CA GLU A 101 20.23 9.65 -6.68
C GLU A 101 20.83 10.08 -8.03
N LYS A 102 22.12 9.81 -8.22
CA LYS A 102 22.85 10.15 -9.45
C LYS A 102 22.37 9.37 -10.67
N GLU A 103 21.96 8.11 -10.49
CA GLU A 103 21.37 7.31 -11.56
C GLU A 103 19.98 7.81 -11.93
N LEU A 104 19.16 8.23 -10.95
CA LEU A 104 17.86 8.84 -11.21
C LEU A 104 17.98 10.20 -11.95
N GLU A 105 18.96 11.00 -11.58
CA GLU A 105 19.22 12.31 -12.23
C GLU A 105 19.74 12.18 -13.66
N ASN A 106 20.43 11.09 -13.97
CA ASN A 106 20.99 10.81 -15.29
C ASN A 106 20.13 9.88 -16.16
N LEU A 107 18.91 9.59 -15.73
CA LEU A 107 17.96 8.82 -16.56
C LEU A 107 17.71 9.57 -17.87
N ASP A 108 17.86 8.88 -18.97
CA ASP A 108 17.56 9.40 -20.29
C ASP A 108 16.13 8.99 -20.68
N VAL A 109 15.17 9.91 -20.49
CA VAL A 109 13.74 9.65 -20.64
C VAL A 109 12.99 10.85 -21.23
N ASP A 110 12.25 10.60 -22.30
CA ASP A 110 11.37 11.58 -22.95
C ASP A 110 9.90 11.42 -22.57
N LEU A 111 9.50 10.16 -22.29
CA LEU A 111 8.13 9.79 -21.91
C LEU A 111 8.16 8.81 -20.75
N LEU A 112 7.50 9.16 -19.66
CA LEU A 112 7.27 8.28 -18.50
C LEU A 112 5.80 7.84 -18.48
N ILE A 113 5.56 6.56 -18.60
CA ILE A 113 4.25 5.95 -18.42
C ILE A 113 4.22 5.32 -17.04
N ILE A 114 3.24 5.66 -16.23
CA ILE A 114 3.12 5.21 -14.84
C ILE A 114 1.82 4.41 -14.70
N ASP A 115 1.95 3.11 -14.52
CA ASP A 115 0.80 2.25 -14.25
C ASP A 115 0.51 2.21 -12.76
N GLU A 116 -0.77 2.17 -12.41
CA GLU A 116 -1.29 2.22 -11.05
C GLU A 116 -0.65 3.36 -10.22
N PHE A 117 -0.76 4.60 -10.74
CA PHE A 117 -0.08 5.77 -10.14
C PHE A 117 -0.52 6.08 -8.70
N HIS A 118 -1.59 5.48 -8.18
CA HIS A 118 -1.94 5.57 -6.77
C HIS A 118 -0.81 5.07 -5.85
N HIS A 119 0.10 4.22 -6.36
CA HIS A 119 1.30 3.81 -5.64
C HIS A 119 2.29 4.93 -5.35
N ILE A 120 2.24 6.05 -6.10
CA ILE A 120 3.06 7.24 -5.81
C ILE A 120 2.69 7.85 -4.44
N GLY A 121 1.50 7.59 -3.92
CA GLY A 121 1.12 7.92 -2.54
C GLY A 121 1.99 7.25 -1.46
N ALA A 122 2.72 6.17 -1.79
CA ALA A 122 3.66 5.55 -0.86
C ALA A 122 4.91 6.44 -0.67
N PRO A 123 5.35 6.69 0.58
CA PRO A 123 6.43 7.65 0.85
C PRO A 123 7.72 7.39 0.06
N ILE A 124 8.16 6.13 -0.02
CA ILE A 124 9.42 5.76 -0.68
C ILE A 124 9.27 5.77 -2.20
N TRP A 125 8.24 5.12 -2.72
CA TRP A 125 7.98 5.05 -4.17
C TRP A 125 7.63 6.41 -4.75
N GLY A 126 6.82 7.19 -4.02
CA GLY A 126 6.48 8.56 -4.40
C GLY A 126 7.69 9.47 -4.45
N ALA A 127 8.55 9.45 -3.44
CA ALA A 127 9.76 10.27 -3.43
C ALA A 127 10.67 10.00 -4.64
N ARG A 128 10.86 8.71 -5.01
CA ARG A 128 11.66 8.33 -6.17
C ARG A 128 11.03 8.74 -7.50
N THR A 129 9.73 8.52 -7.65
CA THR A 129 9.00 8.89 -8.87
C THR A 129 8.94 10.41 -9.05
N ASN A 130 8.64 11.14 -7.98
CA ASN A 130 8.61 12.61 -8.01
C ASN A 130 10.00 13.19 -8.32
N LYS A 131 11.08 12.60 -7.80
CA LYS A 131 12.45 13.02 -8.14
C LYS A 131 12.71 12.95 -9.64
N ILE A 132 12.26 11.89 -10.32
CA ILE A 132 12.38 11.77 -11.78
C ILE A 132 11.59 12.90 -12.46
N ILE A 133 10.33 13.10 -12.05
CA ILE A 133 9.44 14.12 -12.64
C ILE A 133 10.01 15.53 -12.45
N GLU A 134 10.55 15.84 -11.29
CA GLU A 134 11.15 17.14 -10.97
C GLU A 134 12.46 17.40 -11.72
N THR A 135 13.28 16.37 -11.92
CA THR A 135 14.58 16.48 -12.59
C THR A 135 14.40 16.63 -14.10
N HIS A 136 13.45 15.88 -14.69
CA HIS A 136 13.26 15.80 -16.14
C HIS A 136 12.07 16.64 -16.62
N LYS A 137 12.06 17.95 -16.37
CA LYS A 137 10.92 18.87 -16.63
C LYS A 137 10.41 18.91 -18.08
N LYS A 138 11.20 18.46 -19.06
CA LYS A 138 10.80 18.37 -20.48
C LYS A 138 10.11 17.07 -20.83
N MET A 139 10.22 16.08 -19.96
CA MET A 139 9.61 14.78 -20.10
C MET A 139 8.07 14.90 -20.08
N LYS A 140 7.40 14.11 -20.91
CA LYS A 140 5.96 13.92 -20.82
C LYS A 140 5.64 12.75 -19.89
N VAL A 141 4.56 12.86 -19.13
CA VAL A 141 4.14 11.83 -18.16
C VAL A 141 2.70 11.45 -18.45
N LEU A 142 2.45 10.15 -18.58
CA LEU A 142 1.10 9.57 -18.58
C LEU A 142 0.94 8.72 -17.32
N GLY A 143 0.09 9.14 -16.39
CA GLY A 143 -0.32 8.32 -15.24
C GLY A 143 -1.63 7.58 -15.52
N MET A 144 -1.71 6.33 -15.12
CA MET A 144 -2.91 5.51 -15.26
C MET A 144 -3.24 4.82 -13.94
N THR A 145 -4.50 4.83 -13.55
CA THR A 145 -4.96 4.09 -12.38
C THR A 145 -6.46 3.78 -12.49
N ALA A 146 -6.92 2.83 -11.71
CA ALA A 146 -8.35 2.62 -11.48
C ALA A 146 -8.90 3.52 -10.35
N TYR A 147 -8.01 4.01 -9.47
CA TYR A 147 -8.38 4.76 -8.25
C TYR A 147 -7.39 5.90 -8.01
N THR A 148 -7.90 7.02 -7.50
CA THR A 148 -7.09 8.21 -7.21
C THR A 148 -6.57 8.24 -5.77
N VAL A 149 -7.26 7.57 -4.86
CA VAL A 149 -6.96 7.55 -3.43
C VAL A 149 -6.35 6.20 -3.05
N ARG A 150 -5.26 6.24 -2.32
CA ARG A 150 -4.62 5.05 -1.78
C ARG A 150 -5.16 4.75 -0.38
N ASP A 151 -5.65 3.51 -0.19
CA ASP A 151 -6.06 2.96 1.12
C ASP A 151 -6.94 3.89 1.96
N ARG A 152 -8.19 4.14 1.55
CA ARG A 152 -9.15 4.88 2.36
C ARG A 152 -9.21 4.31 3.78
N GLY A 153 -9.08 5.20 4.77
CA GLY A 153 -9.08 4.84 6.19
C GLY A 153 -7.70 4.48 6.76
N THR A 154 -6.61 4.74 6.05
CA THR A 154 -5.24 4.70 6.60
C THR A 154 -4.67 6.09 6.77
N ILE A 155 -3.63 6.22 7.64
CA ILE A 155 -2.89 7.49 7.82
C ILE A 155 -2.13 7.94 6.55
N TYR A 156 -2.07 7.09 5.53
CA TYR A 156 -1.43 7.34 4.24
C TYR A 156 -2.45 7.58 3.13
N GLU A 157 -3.72 7.86 3.48
CA GLU A 157 -4.72 8.25 2.50
C GLU A 157 -4.26 9.54 1.80
N ARG A 158 -4.04 9.43 0.50
CA ARG A 158 -3.59 10.54 -0.32
C ARG A 158 -4.29 10.47 -1.68
N ASP A 159 -5.05 11.50 -1.98
CA ASP A 159 -5.66 11.66 -3.29
C ASP A 159 -4.62 12.22 -4.27
N MET A 160 -4.20 11.42 -5.23
CA MET A 160 -3.17 11.77 -6.21
C MET A 160 -3.64 12.78 -7.26
N VAL A 161 -4.93 13.10 -7.31
CA VAL A 161 -5.52 14.13 -8.17
C VAL A 161 -6.10 15.30 -7.37
N GLY A 162 -5.95 15.28 -6.05
CA GLY A 162 -6.33 16.38 -5.17
C GLY A 162 -5.54 17.66 -5.40
N GLU A 163 -5.98 18.77 -4.81
CA GLU A 163 -5.33 20.06 -4.95
C GLU A 163 -3.86 20.01 -4.48
N GLY A 164 -2.93 20.45 -5.34
CA GLY A 164 -1.49 20.41 -5.06
C GLY A 164 -0.81 19.07 -5.37
N GLU A 165 -1.53 18.05 -5.81
CA GLU A 165 -0.94 16.76 -6.16
C GLU A 165 -0.42 16.72 -7.61
N VAL A 166 0.44 15.71 -7.91
CA VAL A 166 1.14 15.57 -9.21
C VAL A 166 0.17 15.57 -10.40
N PHE A 167 -1.01 14.96 -10.22
CA PHE A 167 -2.01 14.80 -11.28
C PHE A 167 -3.23 15.73 -11.14
N SER A 168 -3.19 16.72 -10.23
CA SER A 168 -4.34 17.56 -9.87
C SER A 168 -5.06 18.27 -11.05
N ASN A 169 -4.30 18.76 -12.03
CA ASN A 169 -4.83 19.63 -13.09
C ASN A 169 -4.87 18.97 -14.47
N SER A 170 -4.65 17.67 -14.58
CA SER A 170 -4.30 17.03 -15.85
C SER A 170 -5.07 15.74 -16.14
N VAL A 171 -6.21 15.50 -15.47
CA VAL A 171 -7.04 14.32 -15.74
C VAL A 171 -7.67 14.41 -17.12
N ALA A 172 -7.26 13.54 -18.04
CA ALA A 172 -7.82 13.48 -19.41
C ALA A 172 -9.16 12.74 -19.44
N SER A 173 -9.32 11.74 -18.58
CA SER A 173 -10.55 10.97 -18.47
C SER A 173 -10.69 10.40 -17.07
N ASN A 174 -11.92 10.43 -16.55
CA ASN A 174 -12.35 9.67 -15.38
C ASN A 174 -13.49 8.75 -15.87
N TYR A 175 -13.17 7.46 -16.04
CA TYR A 175 -14.05 6.43 -16.53
C TYR A 175 -14.07 5.29 -15.53
N ASP A 176 -14.90 5.44 -14.50
CA ASP A 176 -14.95 4.53 -13.37
C ASP A 176 -15.74 3.23 -13.71
N ILE A 177 -15.84 2.33 -12.74
CA ILE A 177 -16.51 1.05 -12.88
C ILE A 177 -18.02 1.23 -13.17
N CYS A 178 -18.65 2.27 -12.63
CA CYS A 178 -20.07 2.56 -12.86
C CYS A 178 -20.29 2.99 -14.32
N ASP A 179 -19.45 3.88 -14.82
CA ASP A 179 -19.51 4.34 -16.21
C ASP A 179 -19.32 3.16 -17.17
N ALA A 180 -18.34 2.30 -16.88
CA ALA A 180 -18.03 1.13 -17.72
C ALA A 180 -19.16 0.07 -17.74
N ILE A 181 -19.87 -0.13 -16.63
CA ILE A 181 -21.04 -1.03 -16.55
C ILE A 181 -22.24 -0.39 -17.26
N ILE A 182 -22.47 0.92 -17.08
CA ILE A 182 -23.58 1.65 -17.72
C ILE A 182 -23.44 1.65 -19.25
N ASP A 183 -22.22 1.85 -19.75
CA ASP A 183 -21.93 1.84 -21.19
C ASP A 183 -21.87 0.41 -21.77
N GLY A 184 -21.97 -0.63 -20.93
CA GLY A 184 -21.90 -2.03 -21.35
C GLY A 184 -20.48 -2.48 -21.75
N VAL A 185 -19.46 -1.73 -21.38
CA VAL A 185 -18.04 -2.08 -21.57
C VAL A 185 -17.62 -3.19 -20.61
N LEU A 186 -18.03 -3.09 -19.34
CA LEU A 186 -17.91 -4.18 -18.39
C LEU A 186 -19.25 -4.92 -18.27
N PRO A 187 -19.21 -6.26 -18.09
CA PRO A 187 -20.41 -7.03 -17.89
C PRO A 187 -21.07 -6.68 -16.55
N LYS A 188 -22.39 -6.81 -16.51
CA LYS A 188 -23.11 -6.87 -15.24
C LYS A 188 -22.70 -8.12 -14.50
N MET A 189 -22.72 -8.06 -13.18
CA MET A 189 -22.33 -9.19 -12.32
C MET A 189 -23.50 -9.75 -11.54
N ARG A 190 -23.39 -11.01 -11.12
CA ARG A 190 -24.27 -11.63 -10.13
C ARG A 190 -23.53 -11.73 -8.82
N TYR A 191 -23.99 -11.08 -7.78
CA TYR A 191 -23.39 -11.12 -6.47
C TYR A 191 -24.16 -12.09 -5.57
N LYS A 192 -23.44 -13.00 -4.93
CA LYS A 192 -23.96 -13.98 -3.97
C LYS A 192 -23.16 -13.92 -2.69
N SER A 193 -23.80 -13.67 -1.58
CA SER A 193 -23.18 -13.66 -0.27
C SER A 193 -23.24 -15.05 0.38
N GLY A 194 -22.14 -15.52 0.92
CA GLY A 194 -22.01 -16.78 1.65
C GLY A 194 -21.65 -16.58 3.12
N TYR A 195 -21.95 -17.58 3.99
CA TYR A 195 -21.89 -17.41 5.44
C TYR A 195 -20.71 -18.08 6.15
N ILE A 196 -19.76 -18.68 5.45
CA ILE A 196 -18.76 -19.58 6.06
C ILE A 196 -17.96 -18.93 7.20
N TYR A 197 -17.67 -17.63 7.07
CA TYR A 197 -16.92 -16.89 8.09
C TYR A 197 -17.82 -16.36 9.20
N LEU A 198 -19.10 -16.20 8.93
CA LEU A 198 -20.09 -15.78 9.92
C LEU A 198 -20.38 -16.90 10.92
N GLU A 199 -20.45 -18.17 10.51
CA GLU A 199 -20.58 -19.31 11.41
C GLU A 199 -19.42 -19.42 12.40
N LYS A 200 -18.17 -19.26 11.93
CA LYS A 200 -16.98 -19.25 12.82
C LYS A 200 -17.02 -18.09 13.81
N THR A 201 -17.50 -16.94 13.37
CA THR A 201 -17.65 -15.74 14.19
C THR A 201 -18.76 -15.92 15.23
N ASP A 202 -19.90 -16.50 14.85
CA ASP A 202 -21.01 -16.78 15.74
C ASP A 202 -20.61 -17.74 16.87
N ILE A 203 -19.89 -18.82 16.55
CA ILE A 203 -19.35 -19.77 17.56
C ILE A 203 -18.40 -19.06 18.55
N ALA A 204 -17.54 -18.15 18.06
CA ALA A 204 -16.61 -17.40 18.90
C ALA A 204 -17.34 -16.41 19.81
N LEU A 205 -18.38 -15.74 19.29
CA LEU A 205 -19.23 -14.80 20.03
C LEU A 205 -20.05 -15.54 21.09
N GLU A 206 -20.59 -16.70 20.77
CA GLU A 206 -21.34 -17.51 21.72
C GLU A 206 -20.48 -17.96 22.92
N LYS A 207 -19.30 -18.53 22.65
CA LYS A 207 -18.35 -18.90 23.71
C LYS A 207 -18.02 -17.73 24.62
N ARG A 208 -17.91 -16.52 24.04
CA ARG A 208 -17.61 -15.31 24.80
C ARG A 208 -18.82 -14.83 25.60
N LEU A 209 -20.02 -14.92 25.04
CA LEU A 209 -21.28 -14.61 25.73
C LEU A 209 -21.52 -15.58 26.90
N GLU A 210 -21.32 -16.90 26.70
CA GLU A 210 -21.44 -17.91 27.74
C GLU A 210 -20.44 -17.74 28.88
N SER A 211 -19.28 -17.12 28.62
CA SER A 211 -18.29 -16.77 29.66
C SER A 211 -18.73 -15.61 30.56
N MET A 212 -19.80 -14.89 30.19
CA MET A 212 -20.32 -13.76 30.95
C MET A 212 -21.34 -14.19 31.98
N SER A 213 -21.54 -13.34 33.03
CA SER A 213 -22.66 -13.56 33.96
C SER A 213 -24.01 -13.45 33.25
N HIS A 214 -24.84 -14.46 33.34
CA HIS A 214 -26.20 -14.50 32.75
C HIS A 214 -27.10 -13.35 33.26
N ASN A 215 -26.76 -12.73 34.39
CA ASN A 215 -27.48 -11.59 34.93
C ASN A 215 -26.98 -10.27 34.38
N SER A 216 -25.88 -10.24 33.63
CA SER A 216 -25.33 -9.01 33.03
C SER A 216 -26.29 -8.43 32.00
N LYS A 217 -26.33 -7.11 31.90
CA LYS A 217 -27.14 -6.41 30.90
C LYS A 217 -26.82 -6.86 29.49
N ASN A 218 -25.53 -6.98 29.19
CA ASN A 218 -25.04 -7.39 27.87
C ASN A 218 -25.47 -8.82 27.52
N TYR A 219 -25.44 -9.79 28.47
CA TYR A 219 -25.93 -11.15 28.22
C TYR A 219 -27.40 -11.17 27.84
N LYS A 220 -28.25 -10.44 28.63
CA LYS A 220 -29.69 -10.40 28.41
C LYS A 220 -30.08 -9.70 27.11
N GLU A 221 -29.32 -8.73 26.66
CA GLU A 221 -29.54 -8.03 25.38
C GLU A 221 -29.06 -8.85 24.19
N LEU A 222 -27.87 -9.47 24.27
CA LEU A 222 -27.22 -10.10 23.13
C LEU A 222 -27.64 -11.55 22.91
N LYS A 223 -28.02 -12.29 23.95
CA LYS A 223 -28.41 -13.71 23.81
C LYS A 223 -29.57 -13.90 22.85
N PRO A 224 -30.72 -13.19 22.96
CA PRO A 224 -31.81 -13.30 22.00
C PRO A 224 -31.41 -12.95 20.56
N ILE A 225 -30.54 -11.96 20.40
CA ILE A 225 -30.05 -11.51 19.11
C ILE A 225 -29.20 -12.61 18.44
N LEU A 226 -28.27 -13.21 19.19
CA LEU A 226 -27.43 -14.28 18.67
C LEU A 226 -28.22 -15.55 18.40
N ASP A 227 -29.26 -15.87 19.22
CA ASP A 227 -30.13 -16.99 18.96
C ASP A 227 -30.96 -16.78 17.67
N ASP A 228 -31.42 -15.59 17.39
CA ASP A 228 -32.08 -15.25 16.13
C ASP A 228 -31.12 -15.35 14.92
N VAL A 229 -29.88 -14.85 15.04
CA VAL A 229 -28.82 -15.03 14.04
C VAL A 229 -28.58 -16.51 13.76
N LYS A 230 -28.45 -17.34 14.80
CA LYS A 230 -28.25 -18.77 14.63
C LYS A 230 -29.40 -19.43 13.89
N ARG A 231 -30.63 -19.10 14.25
CA ARG A 231 -31.83 -19.61 13.56
C ARG A 231 -31.79 -19.25 12.08
N ARG A 232 -31.50 -17.98 11.74
CA ARG A 232 -31.39 -17.49 10.37
C ARG A 232 -30.22 -18.12 9.61
N LEU A 233 -29.06 -18.32 10.25
CA LEU A 233 -27.92 -19.02 9.65
C LEU A 233 -28.25 -20.50 9.37
N HIS A 234 -29.03 -21.14 10.25
CA HIS A 234 -29.49 -22.54 10.06
C HIS A 234 -30.52 -22.66 8.93
N GLU A 235 -31.36 -21.65 8.75
CA GLU A 235 -32.32 -21.55 7.64
C GLU A 235 -31.69 -21.11 6.32
N ALA A 236 -30.48 -20.54 6.36
CA ALA A 236 -29.77 -20.08 5.18
C ALA A 236 -29.24 -21.24 4.31
N LYS A 237 -29.09 -20.97 3.02
CA LYS A 237 -28.48 -21.95 2.11
C LYS A 237 -27.06 -22.26 2.55
N SER A 238 -26.75 -23.55 2.58
CA SER A 238 -25.38 -24.00 2.85
C SER A 238 -24.45 -23.53 1.74
N LEU A 239 -23.15 -23.39 2.06
CA LEU A 239 -22.14 -23.07 1.05
C LEU A 239 -22.13 -24.06 -0.11
N LYS A 240 -22.41 -25.35 0.19
CA LYS A 240 -22.63 -26.40 -0.80
C LYS A 240 -23.70 -26.02 -1.83
N ASP A 241 -24.85 -25.51 -1.35
CA ASP A 241 -25.95 -25.13 -2.23
C ASP A 241 -25.59 -23.91 -3.07
N ILE A 242 -24.89 -22.89 -2.49
CA ILE A 242 -24.41 -21.73 -3.21
C ILE A 242 -23.45 -22.14 -4.33
N PHE A 243 -22.50 -23.03 -4.03
CA PHE A 243 -21.55 -23.54 -5.02
C PHE A 243 -22.25 -24.34 -6.12
N LYS A 244 -23.12 -25.29 -5.72
CA LYS A 244 -23.85 -26.15 -6.66
C LYS A 244 -24.70 -25.37 -7.65
N THR A 245 -25.29 -24.26 -7.22
CA THR A 245 -26.16 -23.45 -8.08
C THR A 245 -25.40 -22.40 -8.89
N ASN A 246 -24.24 -21.90 -8.42
CA ASN A 246 -23.56 -20.78 -9.03
C ASN A 246 -22.22 -21.11 -9.72
N ILE A 247 -21.58 -22.23 -9.38
CA ILE A 247 -20.34 -22.69 -10.03
C ILE A 247 -20.68 -23.57 -11.22
N LYS A 248 -20.17 -23.21 -12.40
CA LYS A 248 -20.29 -24.04 -13.62
C LYS A 248 -19.33 -25.21 -13.56
N PRO A 249 -19.73 -26.46 -13.89
CA PRO A 249 -18.83 -27.62 -13.87
C PRO A 249 -17.59 -27.52 -14.77
N ASN A 250 -17.65 -26.70 -15.82
CA ASN A 250 -16.53 -26.41 -16.73
C ASN A 250 -16.05 -24.94 -16.62
N GLY A 251 -16.41 -24.25 -15.53
CA GLY A 251 -16.11 -22.85 -15.32
C GLY A 251 -14.68 -22.58 -14.88
N LYS A 252 -14.30 -21.33 -14.89
CA LYS A 252 -12.98 -20.81 -14.49
C LYS A 252 -13.12 -19.75 -13.42
N TYR A 253 -12.54 -19.96 -12.25
CA TYR A 253 -12.75 -19.10 -11.08
C TYR A 253 -11.42 -18.74 -10.40
N ILE A 254 -11.37 -17.55 -9.80
CA ILE A 254 -10.29 -17.17 -8.89
C ILE A 254 -10.87 -17.12 -7.47
N TYR A 255 -10.24 -17.84 -6.55
CA TYR A 255 -10.55 -17.77 -5.13
C TYR A 255 -9.49 -16.96 -4.39
N PHE A 256 -9.85 -15.77 -3.98
CA PHE A 256 -9.02 -14.93 -3.12
C PHE A 256 -9.07 -15.45 -1.69
N CYS A 257 -8.06 -16.24 -1.33
CA CYS A 257 -7.99 -16.88 -0.04
C CYS A 257 -7.68 -15.87 1.09
N PRO A 258 -8.15 -16.13 2.33
CA PRO A 258 -7.79 -15.33 3.48
C PRO A 258 -6.27 -15.35 3.71
N VAL A 259 -5.71 -14.18 4.13
CA VAL A 259 -4.31 -14.10 4.57
C VAL A 259 -4.24 -14.60 6.00
N MET A 260 -3.45 -15.63 6.21
CA MET A 260 -3.28 -16.25 7.51
C MET A 260 -1.95 -15.86 8.16
N SER A 261 -1.83 -15.95 9.48
CA SER A 261 -0.64 -15.52 10.21
C SER A 261 0.57 -16.41 9.89
N GLU A 262 1.81 -15.90 10.09
CA GLU A 262 3.05 -16.65 9.79
C GLU A 262 3.17 -18.01 10.49
N LYS A 263 2.35 -18.27 11.51
CA LYS A 263 2.31 -19.53 12.26
C LYS A 263 1.52 -20.64 11.57
N GLU A 264 0.73 -20.32 10.55
CA GLU A 264 -0.23 -21.22 9.90
C GLU A 264 0.19 -21.55 8.47
N LYS A 265 1.41 -22.10 8.30
CA LYS A 265 1.96 -22.48 6.97
C LYS A 265 1.15 -23.55 6.22
N ASN A 266 0.20 -24.19 6.89
CA ASN A 266 -0.61 -25.29 6.31
C ASN A 266 -1.93 -24.80 5.70
N ASP A 267 -2.15 -23.51 5.57
CA ASP A 267 -3.50 -22.98 5.42
C ASP A 267 -4.02 -23.04 3.99
N ILE A 268 -3.16 -22.75 2.99
CA ILE A 268 -3.62 -22.88 1.60
C ILE A 268 -3.90 -24.33 1.21
N GLU A 269 -3.16 -25.31 1.78
CA GLU A 269 -3.44 -26.72 1.61
C GLU A 269 -4.73 -27.13 2.30
N THR A 270 -5.05 -26.54 3.46
CA THR A 270 -6.31 -26.75 4.15
C THR A 270 -7.47 -26.20 3.34
N ILE A 271 -7.34 -24.96 2.84
CA ILE A 271 -8.32 -24.35 1.94
C ILE A 271 -8.49 -25.19 0.68
N ALA A 272 -7.41 -25.69 0.09
CA ALA A 272 -7.48 -26.56 -1.08
C ALA A 272 -8.25 -27.86 -0.80
N LYS A 273 -8.07 -28.44 0.38
CA LYS A 273 -8.86 -29.63 0.81
C LYS A 273 -10.34 -29.29 1.00
N GLU A 274 -10.65 -28.16 1.65
CA GLU A 274 -12.03 -27.68 1.79
C GLU A 274 -12.68 -27.47 0.41
N VAL A 275 -12.00 -26.79 -0.49
CA VAL A 275 -12.49 -26.55 -1.86
C VAL A 275 -12.72 -27.87 -2.62
N LYS A 276 -11.81 -28.83 -2.49
CA LYS A 276 -12.02 -30.17 -3.05
C LYS A 276 -13.29 -30.83 -2.52
N THR A 277 -13.50 -30.79 -1.21
CA THR A 277 -14.70 -31.32 -0.59
C THR A 277 -15.96 -30.67 -1.17
N TRP A 278 -15.99 -29.35 -1.31
CA TRP A 278 -17.13 -28.64 -1.91
C TRP A 278 -17.38 -29.05 -3.36
N ILE A 279 -16.32 -29.23 -4.16
CA ILE A 279 -16.40 -29.66 -5.56
C ILE A 279 -16.93 -31.09 -5.64
N GLU A 280 -16.43 -32.00 -4.81
CA GLU A 280 -16.88 -33.39 -4.75
C GLU A 280 -18.33 -33.52 -4.28
N GLU A 281 -18.78 -32.64 -3.37
CA GLU A 281 -20.17 -32.53 -2.97
C GLU A 281 -21.11 -32.01 -4.07
N MET A 282 -20.58 -31.31 -5.09
CA MET A 282 -21.31 -30.95 -6.32
C MET A 282 -21.53 -32.19 -7.23
N GLY A 283 -20.90 -33.31 -6.94
CA GLY A 283 -20.93 -34.55 -7.74
C GLY A 283 -19.81 -34.65 -8.78
N LEU A 284 -18.79 -33.81 -8.70
CA LEU A 284 -17.61 -33.83 -9.58
C LEU A 284 -16.53 -34.75 -8.97
N THR A 285 -15.80 -35.44 -9.82
CA THR A 285 -14.69 -36.31 -9.43
C THR A 285 -13.35 -35.60 -9.66
N SER A 286 -12.25 -36.17 -9.18
CA SER A 286 -10.91 -35.62 -9.39
C SER A 286 -10.48 -35.49 -10.88
N GLU A 287 -11.21 -36.13 -11.79
CA GLU A 287 -10.99 -36.01 -13.24
C GLU A 287 -11.70 -34.78 -13.85
N ASP A 288 -12.68 -34.22 -13.14
CA ASP A 288 -13.57 -33.17 -13.62
C ASP A 288 -13.08 -31.76 -13.23
N TYR A 289 -12.02 -31.64 -12.44
CA TYR A 289 -11.53 -30.33 -12.00
C TYR A 289 -10.00 -30.23 -11.94
N GLU A 290 -9.50 -28.99 -11.99
CA GLU A 290 -8.11 -28.64 -11.73
C GLU A 290 -8.06 -27.50 -10.71
N ILE A 291 -7.20 -27.66 -9.69
CA ILE A 291 -6.94 -26.64 -8.68
C ILE A 291 -5.49 -26.17 -8.80
N TYR A 292 -5.33 -24.86 -8.99
CA TYR A 292 -4.04 -24.19 -9.08
C TYR A 292 -3.82 -23.37 -7.81
N ILE A 293 -2.58 -23.28 -7.37
CA ILE A 293 -2.22 -22.54 -6.16
C ILE A 293 -1.16 -21.51 -6.49
N THR A 294 -1.36 -20.27 -6.04
CA THR A 294 -0.35 -19.21 -6.14
C THR A 294 -0.26 -18.35 -4.90
N THR A 295 0.96 -18.15 -4.41
CA THR A 295 1.25 -17.24 -3.31
C THR A 295 2.49 -16.43 -3.64
N SER A 296 2.70 -15.29 -2.97
CA SER A 296 3.91 -14.47 -3.14
C SER A 296 5.22 -15.22 -2.82
N LYS A 297 5.14 -16.34 -2.10
CA LYS A 297 6.30 -17.14 -1.62
C LYS A 297 6.63 -18.34 -2.52
N MET A 298 5.75 -18.71 -3.48
CA MET A 298 5.93 -19.96 -4.28
C MET A 298 6.92 -19.83 -5.44
N GLY A 299 7.41 -18.67 -5.79
CA GLY A 299 8.43 -18.47 -6.81
C GLY A 299 8.08 -19.13 -8.16
N LYS A 300 8.94 -20.05 -8.63
CA LYS A 300 8.78 -20.73 -9.94
C LYS A 300 7.52 -21.59 -10.02
N GLU A 301 7.15 -22.29 -8.97
CA GLU A 301 5.96 -23.14 -8.93
C GLU A 301 4.68 -22.31 -9.06
N GLY A 302 4.57 -21.22 -8.32
CA GLY A 302 3.42 -20.30 -8.45
C GLY A 302 3.33 -19.70 -9.86
N LYS A 303 4.47 -19.40 -10.50
CA LYS A 303 4.50 -18.95 -11.89
C LYS A 303 3.98 -20.02 -12.86
N LEU A 304 4.39 -21.27 -12.68
CA LEU A 304 3.91 -22.40 -13.49
C LEU A 304 2.39 -22.57 -13.36
N ASN A 305 1.87 -22.56 -12.13
CA ASN A 305 0.43 -22.64 -11.88
C ASN A 305 -0.35 -21.51 -12.55
N ARG A 306 0.15 -20.26 -12.45
CA ARG A 306 -0.49 -19.11 -13.12
C ARG A 306 -0.52 -19.27 -14.63
N LYS A 307 0.60 -19.70 -15.24
CA LYS A 307 0.69 -19.93 -16.68
C LYS A 307 -0.25 -21.04 -17.14
N ALA A 308 -0.30 -22.15 -16.41
CA ALA A 308 -1.20 -23.26 -16.70
C ALA A 308 -2.67 -22.83 -16.61
N PHE A 309 -3.05 -22.12 -15.54
CA PHE A 309 -4.39 -21.56 -15.38
C PHE A 309 -4.74 -20.54 -16.48
N TYR A 310 -3.79 -19.66 -16.86
CA TYR A 310 -3.99 -18.69 -17.95
C TYR A 310 -4.33 -19.40 -19.27
N ASN A 311 -3.56 -20.43 -19.61
CA ASN A 311 -3.66 -21.15 -20.86
C ASN A 311 -4.75 -22.25 -20.89
N ASP A 312 -5.52 -22.43 -19.82
CA ASP A 312 -6.47 -23.55 -19.67
C ASP A 312 -5.76 -24.93 -19.83
N GLU A 313 -4.64 -25.08 -19.18
CA GLU A 313 -3.80 -26.28 -19.20
C GLU A 313 -3.60 -26.82 -17.77
N ASP A 314 -3.36 -28.13 -17.65
CA ASP A 314 -2.80 -28.68 -16.42
C ASP A 314 -1.29 -28.31 -16.31
N ILE A 315 -0.66 -28.61 -15.18
CA ILE A 315 0.76 -28.33 -14.95
C ILE A 315 1.70 -29.10 -15.91
N LYS A 316 1.18 -30.08 -16.68
CA LYS A 316 1.89 -30.86 -17.68
C LYS A 316 1.68 -30.32 -19.09
N GLY A 317 0.83 -29.31 -19.28
CA GLY A 317 0.51 -28.69 -20.56
C GLY A 317 -0.65 -29.32 -21.32
N ASN A 318 -1.44 -30.20 -20.69
CA ASN A 318 -2.63 -30.77 -21.33
C ASN A 318 -3.81 -29.80 -21.20
N LYS A 319 -4.61 -29.64 -22.25
CA LYS A 319 -5.82 -28.77 -22.23
C LYS A 319 -6.87 -29.32 -21.29
N VAL A 320 -7.44 -28.43 -20.45
CA VAL A 320 -8.44 -28.75 -19.44
C VAL A 320 -9.64 -27.78 -19.46
N ASN A 321 -9.90 -27.15 -20.61
CA ASN A 321 -11.00 -26.20 -20.80
C ASN A 321 -12.39 -26.79 -20.61
N ASN A 322 -12.54 -28.13 -20.62
CA ASN A 322 -13.76 -28.85 -20.32
C ASN A 322 -13.96 -29.15 -18.81
N LYS A 323 -12.96 -28.85 -17.97
CA LYS A 323 -13.00 -29.08 -16.53
C LYS A 323 -13.28 -27.79 -15.75
N LEU A 324 -13.70 -27.97 -14.50
CA LEU A 324 -13.74 -26.86 -13.52
C LEU A 324 -12.30 -26.46 -13.15
N ARG A 325 -11.98 -25.19 -13.26
CA ARG A 325 -10.65 -24.63 -12.98
C ARG A 325 -10.75 -23.59 -11.89
N ILE A 326 -10.06 -23.82 -10.79
CA ILE A 326 -10.05 -22.87 -9.65
C ILE A 326 -8.61 -22.52 -9.29
N MET A 327 -8.28 -21.22 -9.36
CA MET A 327 -7.03 -20.67 -8.88
C MET A 327 -7.20 -20.20 -7.42
N LEU A 328 -6.48 -20.81 -6.51
CA LEU A 328 -6.37 -20.34 -5.12
C LEU A 328 -5.25 -19.32 -5.03
N ALA A 329 -5.56 -18.07 -4.67
CA ALA A 329 -4.62 -16.96 -4.66
C ALA A 329 -4.51 -16.31 -3.28
N ILE A 330 -3.26 -16.12 -2.78
CA ILE A 330 -2.96 -15.34 -1.59
C ILE A 330 -2.02 -14.18 -1.99
N ASN A 331 -2.46 -12.94 -1.82
CA ASN A 331 -1.71 -11.73 -2.20
C ASN A 331 -1.17 -11.75 -3.64
N GLN A 332 -1.83 -12.49 -4.53
CA GLN A 332 -1.54 -12.57 -5.95
C GLN A 332 -2.84 -12.28 -6.72
N TYR A 333 -2.74 -11.85 -7.95
CA TYR A 333 -3.88 -11.41 -8.77
C TYR A 333 -4.61 -10.15 -8.26
N ASN A 334 -4.14 -9.51 -7.20
CA ASN A 334 -4.72 -8.22 -6.79
C ASN A 334 -4.38 -7.12 -7.80
N GLU A 335 -3.17 -7.15 -8.39
CA GLU A 335 -2.70 -6.13 -9.33
C GLU A 335 -2.22 -6.75 -10.64
N GLY A 336 -2.64 -6.18 -11.76
CA GLY A 336 -2.04 -6.30 -13.09
C GLY A 336 -2.12 -7.64 -13.83
N VAL A 337 -2.51 -8.75 -13.21
CA VAL A 337 -2.56 -10.06 -13.87
C VAL A 337 -4.01 -10.40 -14.24
N HIS A 338 -4.29 -10.54 -15.52
CA HIS A 338 -5.58 -10.99 -16.04
C HIS A 338 -5.48 -12.43 -16.53
N ALA A 339 -6.48 -13.25 -16.22
CA ALA A 339 -6.68 -14.53 -16.84
C ALA A 339 -7.92 -14.47 -17.74
N PRO A 340 -7.84 -14.94 -19.01
CA PRO A 340 -8.97 -14.91 -19.93
C PRO A 340 -10.06 -15.91 -19.52
N GLY A 341 -11.31 -15.61 -19.83
CA GLY A 341 -12.42 -16.54 -19.68
C GLY A 341 -12.86 -16.80 -18.23
N ILE A 342 -12.65 -15.88 -17.30
CA ILE A 342 -13.09 -16.01 -15.91
C ILE A 342 -14.63 -15.96 -15.83
N ASP A 343 -15.24 -16.97 -15.20
CA ASP A 343 -16.68 -17.07 -14.93
C ASP A 343 -17.11 -16.38 -13.65
N GLY A 344 -16.17 -16.14 -12.75
CA GLY A 344 -16.44 -15.45 -11.50
C GLY A 344 -15.26 -15.46 -10.54
N VAL A 345 -15.46 -14.79 -9.42
CA VAL A 345 -14.50 -14.76 -8.30
C VAL A 345 -15.16 -15.19 -7.02
N ILE A 346 -14.38 -15.82 -6.15
CA ILE A 346 -14.77 -16.22 -4.82
C ILE A 346 -13.93 -15.39 -3.85
N MET A 347 -14.58 -14.55 -3.07
CA MET A 347 -13.92 -13.64 -2.12
C MET A 347 -13.94 -14.29 -0.73
N GLY A 348 -12.87 -14.99 -0.39
CA GLY A 348 -12.68 -15.62 0.94
C GLY A 348 -11.98 -14.68 1.93
N ARG A 349 -11.61 -13.47 1.51
CA ARG A 349 -10.91 -12.50 2.34
C ARG A 349 -11.77 -11.24 2.51
N GLY A 350 -12.02 -10.87 3.78
CA GLY A 350 -12.51 -9.53 4.09
C GLY A 350 -11.43 -8.50 3.86
N THR A 351 -11.77 -7.38 3.28
CA THR A 351 -10.86 -6.24 3.08
C THR A 351 -11.51 -4.96 3.60
N SER A 352 -10.69 -4.09 4.19
CA SER A 352 -11.08 -2.73 4.53
C SER A 352 -10.72 -1.74 3.42
N SER A 353 -10.02 -2.20 2.38
CA SER A 353 -9.59 -1.39 1.24
C SER A 353 -10.54 -1.60 0.07
N ASP A 354 -11.19 -0.52 -0.36
CA ASP A 354 -12.01 -0.50 -1.56
C ASP A 354 -11.18 -0.79 -2.82
N ILE A 355 -9.93 -0.32 -2.89
CA ILE A 355 -9.01 -0.63 -3.98
C ILE A 355 -8.85 -2.15 -4.14
N VAL A 356 -8.47 -2.84 -3.07
CA VAL A 356 -8.27 -4.30 -3.10
C VAL A 356 -9.56 -5.02 -3.48
N PHE A 357 -10.71 -4.58 -2.96
CA PHE A 357 -12.01 -5.15 -3.30
C PHE A 357 -12.32 -5.01 -4.79
N PHE A 358 -12.25 -3.79 -5.31
CA PHE A 358 -12.58 -3.52 -6.72
C PHE A 358 -11.54 -4.08 -7.69
N GLU A 359 -10.29 -4.23 -7.31
CA GLU A 359 -9.29 -4.95 -8.11
C GLU A 359 -9.62 -6.42 -8.23
N GLN A 360 -9.99 -7.08 -7.12
CA GLN A 360 -10.45 -8.48 -7.13
C GLN A 360 -11.73 -8.64 -7.96
N LEU A 361 -12.67 -7.72 -7.81
CA LEU A 361 -13.89 -7.66 -8.61
C LEU A 361 -13.58 -7.52 -10.11
N GLY A 362 -12.66 -6.62 -10.43
CA GLY A 362 -12.22 -6.35 -11.81
C GLY A 362 -11.61 -7.57 -12.52
N ARG A 363 -11.17 -8.60 -11.78
CA ARG A 363 -10.71 -9.86 -12.42
C ARG A 363 -11.86 -10.63 -13.05
N ALA A 364 -13.07 -10.56 -12.49
CA ALA A 364 -14.27 -11.14 -13.08
C ALA A 364 -14.89 -10.24 -14.16
N LEU A 365 -14.70 -8.91 -14.04
CA LEU A 365 -15.30 -7.92 -14.91
C LEU A 365 -14.29 -7.45 -15.98
N SER A 366 -13.84 -8.33 -16.87
CA SER A 366 -12.90 -7.94 -17.93
C SER A 366 -13.61 -7.82 -19.26
N VAL A 367 -13.20 -6.83 -20.08
CA VAL A 367 -13.65 -6.67 -21.49
C VAL A 367 -13.28 -7.89 -22.33
N ARG A 368 -12.23 -8.63 -21.98
CA ARG A 368 -11.87 -9.94 -22.57
C ARG A 368 -12.79 -11.06 -22.09
N GLY A 369 -13.95 -10.70 -21.52
CA GLY A 369 -14.98 -11.64 -21.08
C GLY A 369 -15.38 -12.59 -22.21
N LYS A 370 -16.10 -13.63 -21.79
CA LYS A 370 -16.44 -14.83 -22.53
C LYS A 370 -16.78 -14.65 -23.97
N THR A 371 -16.36 -15.65 -24.71
CA THR A 371 -16.27 -15.71 -26.15
C THR A 371 -17.63 -15.57 -26.82
N LYS A 372 -17.59 -15.01 -27.99
CA LYS A 372 -18.65 -15.02 -28.98
C LYS A 372 -19.29 -16.42 -29.14
N GLU A 373 -18.50 -17.47 -28.95
CA GLU A 373 -18.92 -18.88 -29.02
C GLU A 373 -19.96 -19.27 -27.97
N GLU A 374 -19.80 -18.90 -26.68
CA GLU A 374 -20.79 -19.19 -25.63
C GLU A 374 -22.11 -18.45 -25.88
N TYR A 375 -22.01 -17.19 -26.33
CA TYR A 375 -23.22 -16.44 -26.71
C TYR A 375 -23.93 -17.07 -27.90
N GLU A 376 -23.20 -17.50 -28.93
CA GLU A 376 -23.72 -18.20 -30.08
C GLU A 376 -24.36 -19.55 -29.72
N GLU A 377 -23.77 -20.28 -28.80
CA GLU A 377 -24.35 -21.54 -28.30
C GLU A 377 -25.67 -21.32 -27.56
N LEU A 378 -25.73 -20.35 -26.65
CA LEU A 378 -26.96 -20.00 -25.92
C LEU A 378 -28.01 -19.41 -26.86
N SER A 379 -27.59 -18.68 -27.89
CA SER A 379 -28.50 -18.12 -28.90
C SER A 379 -29.23 -19.17 -29.75
N LYS A 380 -28.74 -20.39 -29.79
CA LYS A 380 -29.44 -21.52 -30.46
C LYS A 380 -30.55 -22.10 -29.61
N LYS A 381 -30.57 -21.89 -28.32
CA LYS A 381 -31.59 -22.38 -27.37
C LYS A 381 -32.90 -21.59 -27.47
N THR A 382 -34.00 -22.22 -27.10
CA THR A 382 -35.28 -21.51 -27.00
C THR A 382 -35.33 -20.63 -25.75
N LYS A 383 -36.31 -19.73 -25.65
CA LYS A 383 -36.46 -18.89 -24.44
C LYS A 383 -36.78 -19.74 -23.21
N GLU A 384 -37.58 -20.80 -23.38
CA GLU A 384 -37.97 -21.75 -22.35
C GLU A 384 -36.75 -22.51 -21.81
N GLU A 385 -35.87 -23.03 -22.68
CA GLU A 385 -34.63 -23.68 -22.28
C GLU A 385 -33.67 -22.75 -21.53
N LEU A 386 -33.65 -21.46 -21.93
CA LEU A 386 -32.86 -20.44 -21.22
C LEU A 386 -33.45 -20.13 -19.84
N ILE A 387 -34.78 -20.10 -19.71
CA ILE A 387 -35.49 -19.94 -18.43
C ILE A 387 -35.16 -21.11 -17.52
N GLU A 388 -35.20 -22.34 -18.00
CA GLU A 388 -34.84 -23.55 -17.21
C GLU A 388 -33.37 -23.46 -16.70
N ILE A 389 -32.45 -22.93 -17.50
CA ILE A 389 -31.06 -22.69 -17.05
C ILE A 389 -31.04 -21.64 -15.94
N CYS A 390 -31.82 -20.56 -16.05
CA CYS A 390 -31.93 -19.53 -15.03
C CYS A 390 -32.49 -20.10 -13.71
N GLU A 391 -33.56 -20.87 -13.80
CA GLU A 391 -34.18 -21.54 -12.61
C GLU A 391 -33.16 -22.44 -11.91
N LYS A 392 -32.46 -23.32 -12.66
CA LYS A 392 -31.44 -24.22 -12.12
C LYS A 392 -30.27 -23.47 -11.44
N ARG A 393 -29.95 -22.25 -11.90
CA ARG A 393 -28.88 -21.42 -11.38
C ARG A 393 -29.37 -20.32 -10.45
N GLU A 394 -30.65 -20.30 -10.13
CA GLU A 394 -31.28 -19.27 -9.31
C GLU A 394 -30.96 -17.84 -9.79
N ILE A 395 -31.04 -17.66 -11.11
CA ILE A 395 -30.92 -16.36 -11.76
C ILE A 395 -32.30 -15.77 -11.86
N GLU A 396 -32.52 -14.65 -11.17
CA GLU A 396 -33.79 -13.93 -11.25
C GLU A 396 -33.96 -13.29 -12.64
N ILE A 397 -35.08 -13.59 -13.28
CA ILE A 397 -35.47 -13.02 -14.56
C ILE A 397 -36.89 -12.50 -14.47
N SER A 398 -37.16 -11.41 -15.20
CA SER A 398 -38.50 -10.87 -15.37
C SER A 398 -39.16 -11.48 -16.60
N ASP A 399 -40.46 -11.69 -16.55
CA ASP A 399 -41.27 -12.15 -17.72
C ASP A 399 -41.10 -11.26 -18.93
N THR A 400 -40.75 -9.98 -18.71
CA THR A 400 -40.52 -8.99 -19.76
C THR A 400 -39.12 -9.07 -20.39
N ASN A 401 -38.20 -9.90 -19.86
CA ASN A 401 -36.85 -10.01 -20.38
C ASN A 401 -36.85 -10.63 -21.79
N THR A 402 -36.12 -9.97 -22.70
CA THR A 402 -35.85 -10.53 -24.03
C THR A 402 -34.87 -11.69 -23.94
N LYS A 403 -34.82 -12.52 -24.98
CA LYS A 403 -33.92 -13.67 -25.07
C LYS A 403 -32.45 -13.22 -24.89
N GLU A 404 -32.07 -12.10 -25.49
CA GLU A 404 -30.72 -11.52 -25.41
C GLU A 404 -30.39 -11.15 -23.97
N LYS A 405 -31.31 -10.52 -23.23
CA LYS A 405 -31.13 -10.16 -21.83
C LYS A 405 -30.97 -11.38 -20.94
N ILE A 406 -31.73 -12.44 -21.20
CA ILE A 406 -31.60 -13.69 -20.46
C ILE A 406 -30.19 -14.30 -20.68
N ILE A 407 -29.70 -14.30 -21.92
CA ILE A 407 -28.36 -14.78 -22.26
C ILE A 407 -27.29 -13.94 -21.53
N GLU A 408 -27.43 -12.61 -21.54
CA GLU A 408 -26.53 -11.72 -20.81
C GLU A 408 -26.48 -12.05 -19.32
N GLN A 409 -27.62 -12.33 -18.69
CA GLN A 409 -27.69 -12.71 -17.28
C GLN A 409 -27.08 -14.10 -17.01
N ILE A 410 -27.25 -15.06 -17.92
CA ILE A 410 -26.60 -16.38 -17.80
C ILE A 410 -25.09 -16.29 -17.93
N LEU A 411 -24.61 -15.41 -18.80
CA LEU A 411 -23.18 -15.19 -19.03
C LEU A 411 -22.54 -14.24 -18.01
N ALA A 412 -23.33 -13.51 -17.23
CA ALA A 412 -22.83 -12.59 -16.21
C ALA A 412 -21.90 -13.31 -15.23
N PRO A 413 -20.71 -12.77 -14.96
CA PRO A 413 -19.80 -13.36 -14.00
C PRO A 413 -20.41 -13.36 -12.59
N VAL A 414 -20.11 -14.42 -11.81
CA VAL A 414 -20.58 -14.53 -10.45
C VAL A 414 -19.51 -14.11 -9.45
N ILE A 415 -19.92 -13.32 -8.47
CA ILE A 415 -19.12 -12.91 -7.33
C ILE A 415 -19.68 -13.64 -6.11
N ILE A 416 -18.95 -14.60 -5.57
CA ILE A 416 -19.32 -15.31 -4.35
C ILE A 416 -18.49 -14.71 -3.22
N ASP A 417 -19.15 -13.94 -2.35
CA ASP A 417 -18.49 -13.30 -1.21
C ASP A 417 -18.69 -14.13 0.06
N LEU A 418 -17.62 -14.74 0.53
CA LEU A 418 -17.58 -15.54 1.75
C LEU A 418 -17.09 -14.74 2.97
N ALA A 419 -16.68 -13.50 2.77
CA ALA A 419 -15.99 -12.70 3.77
C ALA A 419 -16.78 -11.47 4.25
N GLY A 420 -17.97 -11.23 3.67
CA GLY A 420 -18.86 -10.14 4.09
C GLY A 420 -18.43 -8.75 3.60
N ASN A 421 -17.93 -8.64 2.37
CA ASN A 421 -17.58 -7.35 1.75
C ASN A 421 -18.81 -6.60 1.21
N ILE A 422 -19.98 -6.86 1.74
CA ILE A 422 -21.28 -6.38 1.23
C ILE A 422 -21.40 -4.86 1.19
N GLY A 423 -20.68 -4.15 2.08
CA GLY A 423 -20.65 -2.69 2.11
C GLY A 423 -20.20 -2.06 0.80
N PHE A 424 -19.14 -2.60 0.18
CA PHE A 424 -18.62 -2.11 -1.10
C PHE A 424 -19.59 -2.34 -2.26
N ILE A 425 -20.31 -3.48 -2.24
CA ILE A 425 -21.32 -3.78 -3.27
C ILE A 425 -22.52 -2.84 -3.16
N LYS A 426 -22.97 -2.50 -1.95
CA LYS A 426 -24.02 -1.50 -1.74
C LYS A 426 -23.59 -0.11 -2.18
N GLU A 427 -22.37 0.28 -1.88
CA GLU A 427 -21.83 1.54 -2.37
C GLU A 427 -21.81 1.57 -3.89
N LEU A 428 -21.36 0.50 -4.55
CA LEU A 428 -21.37 0.37 -6.00
C LEU A 428 -22.80 0.45 -6.56
N GLU A 429 -23.76 -0.25 -5.96
CA GLU A 429 -25.17 -0.22 -6.37
C GLU A 429 -25.76 1.18 -6.24
N ASN A 430 -25.50 1.86 -5.11
CA ASN A 430 -25.97 3.24 -4.90
C ASN A 430 -25.35 4.22 -5.90
N ASN A 431 -24.06 4.08 -6.17
CA ASN A 431 -23.37 4.89 -7.16
C ASN A 431 -23.93 4.67 -8.56
N LEU A 432 -24.19 3.41 -8.97
CA LEU A 432 -24.85 3.10 -10.22
C LEU A 432 -26.25 3.72 -10.32
N LYS A 433 -27.08 3.58 -9.28
CA LYS A 433 -28.42 4.18 -9.22
C LYS A 433 -28.37 5.71 -9.34
N SER A 434 -27.42 6.35 -8.67
CA SER A 434 -27.23 7.81 -8.71
C SER A 434 -26.81 8.28 -10.11
N ARG A 435 -25.81 7.63 -10.72
CA ARG A 435 -25.34 7.95 -12.08
C ARG A 435 -26.45 7.82 -13.12
N VAL A 436 -27.25 6.76 -13.04
CA VAL A 436 -28.40 6.56 -13.93
C VAL A 436 -29.40 7.69 -13.81
N ARG A 437 -29.75 8.11 -12.59
CA ARG A 437 -30.65 9.24 -12.34
C ARG A 437 -30.08 10.52 -12.97
N GLU A 438 -28.80 10.83 -12.75
CA GLU A 438 -28.15 12.00 -13.35
C GLU A 438 -28.21 11.99 -14.89
N ILE A 439 -27.96 10.80 -15.51
CA ILE A 439 -28.03 10.67 -16.97
C ILE A 439 -29.47 10.86 -17.46
N GLN A 440 -30.47 10.34 -16.74
CA GLN A 440 -31.89 10.51 -17.06
C GLN A 440 -32.34 11.98 -16.93
N GLU A 441 -31.90 12.68 -15.89
CA GLU A 441 -32.20 14.09 -15.65
C GLU A 441 -31.59 15.00 -16.72
N ARG A 442 -30.34 14.76 -17.11
CA ARG A 442 -29.67 15.50 -18.21
C ARG A 442 -30.31 15.27 -19.56
N LYS A 443 -30.93 14.10 -19.76
CA LYS A 443 -31.63 13.71 -21.02
C LYS A 443 -33.15 13.93 -20.96
N SER A 444 -33.66 14.74 -20.03
CA SER A 444 -35.12 14.96 -19.84
C SER A 444 -35.87 15.50 -21.04
N GLY A 445 -35.20 15.80 -22.19
CA GLY A 445 -35.81 16.06 -23.48
C GLY A 445 -35.92 14.84 -24.43
N SER A 446 -35.40 13.68 -24.08
CA SER A 446 -35.38 12.47 -24.90
C SER A 446 -36.27 11.38 -24.30
N LYS A 447 -37.22 10.85 -25.10
CA LYS A 447 -38.18 9.81 -24.69
C LYS A 447 -37.59 8.41 -24.41
N ARG A 448 -36.29 8.21 -24.39
CA ARG A 448 -35.67 6.93 -24.06
C ARG A 448 -35.35 6.86 -22.57
N LYS A 449 -36.15 6.14 -21.81
CA LYS A 449 -35.82 5.69 -20.45
C LYS A 449 -34.68 4.67 -20.55
N ILE A 450 -33.53 4.99 -19.95
CA ILE A 450 -32.47 4.02 -19.76
C ILE A 450 -32.88 3.19 -18.53
N HIS A 451 -33.38 1.99 -18.77
CA HIS A 451 -33.60 0.99 -17.70
C HIS A 451 -32.30 0.29 -17.44
N ILE A 452 -31.62 0.64 -16.36
CA ILE A 452 -30.64 -0.26 -15.78
C ILE A 452 -31.41 -1.21 -14.87
N ASP A 453 -31.40 -2.45 -15.25
CA ASP A 453 -31.93 -3.52 -14.42
C ASP A 453 -30.97 -3.68 -13.24
N THR A 454 -31.37 -3.11 -12.09
CA THR A 454 -30.58 -3.20 -10.85
C THR A 454 -30.75 -4.56 -10.17
N THR A 455 -31.60 -5.42 -10.70
CA THR A 455 -31.86 -6.80 -10.20
C THR A 455 -30.67 -7.74 -10.36
N SER A 456 -29.57 -7.30 -10.99
CA SER A 456 -28.32 -8.08 -11.08
C SER A 456 -27.57 -8.21 -9.76
N PHE A 457 -27.91 -7.42 -8.75
CA PHE A 457 -27.37 -7.52 -7.42
C PHE A 457 -28.33 -8.29 -6.53
N ASP A 458 -28.20 -9.62 -6.49
CA ASP A 458 -28.86 -10.47 -5.50
C ASP A 458 -28.16 -10.26 -4.16
N ILE A 459 -28.38 -9.10 -3.60
CA ILE A 459 -28.05 -8.82 -2.20
C ILE A 459 -29.19 -9.43 -1.41
N ASN A 460 -28.98 -10.64 -0.90
CA ASN A 460 -29.93 -11.22 0.02
C ASN A 460 -30.00 -10.30 1.26
N LEU A 461 -31.08 -9.53 1.38
CA LEU A 461 -31.31 -8.57 2.48
C LEU A 461 -31.20 -9.23 3.86
N LEU A 462 -31.52 -10.54 3.95
CA LEU A 462 -31.28 -11.36 5.16
C LEU A 462 -29.80 -11.36 5.59
N ASN A 463 -28.87 -11.31 4.63
CA ASN A 463 -27.44 -11.38 4.92
C ASN A 463 -26.92 -10.09 5.51
N GLU A 464 -27.49 -8.97 5.10
CA GLU A 464 -27.11 -7.65 5.58
C GLU A 464 -27.47 -7.45 7.04
N ASP A 465 -28.72 -7.78 7.40
CA ASP A 465 -29.19 -7.67 8.77
C ASP A 465 -28.35 -8.55 9.70
N ILE A 466 -28.01 -9.78 9.27
CA ILE A 466 -27.17 -10.70 10.05
C ILE A 466 -25.77 -10.12 10.23
N PHE A 467 -25.17 -9.57 9.18
CA PHE A 467 -23.83 -8.99 9.27
C PHE A 467 -23.79 -7.77 10.21
N GLU A 468 -24.73 -6.85 10.09
CA GLU A 468 -24.84 -5.69 10.97
C GLU A 468 -25.17 -6.11 12.42
N ILE A 469 -26.01 -7.14 12.61
CA ILE A 469 -26.31 -7.71 13.91
C ILE A 469 -25.08 -8.37 14.53
N LEU A 470 -24.32 -9.16 13.76
CA LEU A 470 -23.08 -9.77 14.25
C LEU A 470 -22.03 -8.70 14.57
N LYS A 471 -21.90 -7.69 13.75
CA LYS A 471 -21.01 -6.55 13.99
C LYS A 471 -21.40 -5.81 15.27
N TYR A 472 -22.69 -5.53 15.45
CA TYR A 472 -23.22 -4.97 16.69
C TYR A 472 -22.92 -5.87 17.91
N ALA A 473 -23.11 -7.20 17.79
CA ALA A 473 -22.80 -8.16 18.84
C ALA A 473 -21.29 -8.23 19.13
N ILE A 474 -20.44 -8.18 18.10
CA ILE A 474 -18.97 -8.10 18.24
C ILE A 474 -18.57 -6.85 19.00
N ASP A 475 -19.11 -5.70 18.60
CA ASP A 475 -18.81 -4.42 19.24
C ASP A 475 -19.27 -4.39 20.70
N ARG A 476 -20.42 -5.00 21.01
CA ARG A 476 -20.96 -5.11 22.37
C ARG A 476 -20.25 -6.17 23.23
N LEU A 477 -19.86 -7.30 22.66
CA LEU A 477 -19.14 -8.36 23.38
C LEU A 477 -17.65 -8.04 23.53
N SER A 478 -17.12 -7.13 22.74
CA SER A 478 -15.86 -6.45 23.04
C SER A 478 -16.02 -5.40 24.16
N THR A 479 -16.74 -5.77 25.22
CA THR A 479 -17.24 -4.97 26.36
C THR A 479 -16.29 -3.95 26.94
N THR A 480 -15.02 -4.17 26.76
CA THR A 480 -14.01 -3.23 27.25
C THR A 480 -13.86 -1.97 26.36
N TRP A 481 -14.22 -2.02 25.06
CA TRP A 481 -14.07 -0.86 24.18
C TRP A 481 -15.21 0.13 24.35
N MET A 482 -16.45 -0.33 24.27
CA MET A 482 -17.64 0.55 24.35
C MET A 482 -17.83 1.14 25.74
N ASP A 483 -17.57 0.37 26.79
CA ASP A 483 -17.60 0.90 28.17
C ASP A 483 -16.58 2.03 28.34
N LYS A 484 -15.39 1.87 27.75
CA LYS A 484 -14.35 2.90 27.75
C LYS A 484 -14.70 4.10 26.87
N TYR A 485 -15.38 3.85 25.76
CA TYR A 485 -15.90 4.89 24.88
C TYR A 485 -16.96 5.75 25.63
N GLU A 486 -17.91 5.14 26.31
CA GLU A 486 -18.92 5.85 27.10
C GLU A 486 -18.28 6.68 28.23
N LEU A 487 -17.21 6.18 28.86
CA LEU A 487 -16.44 6.96 29.83
C LEU A 487 -15.72 8.14 29.16
N ALA A 488 -15.12 7.90 27.98
CA ALA A 488 -14.47 8.96 27.20
C ALA A 488 -15.48 10.02 26.72
N LYS A 489 -16.69 9.59 26.33
CA LYS A 489 -17.78 10.49 25.96
C LYS A 489 -18.22 11.38 27.11
N LYS A 490 -18.41 10.81 28.31
CA LYS A 490 -18.70 11.59 29.51
C LYS A 490 -17.57 12.57 29.87
N TYR A 491 -16.32 12.15 29.69
CA TYR A 491 -15.16 13.04 29.86
C TYR A 491 -15.25 14.22 28.89
N TYR A 492 -15.52 13.93 27.60
CA TYR A 492 -15.68 14.97 26.58
C TYR A 492 -16.85 15.91 26.86
N GLU A 493 -17.99 15.37 27.27
CA GLU A 493 -19.19 16.19 27.65
C GLU A 493 -18.87 17.11 28.81
N CYS A 494 -18.01 16.71 29.74
CA CYS A 494 -17.62 17.52 30.90
C CYS A 494 -16.52 18.53 30.59
N TYR A 495 -15.47 18.10 29.87
CA TYR A 495 -14.24 18.89 29.69
C TYR A 495 -14.07 19.47 28.26
N GLY A 496 -14.92 19.13 27.31
CA GLY A 496 -14.91 19.63 25.93
C GLY A 496 -13.76 19.10 25.06
N ASN A 497 -12.97 18.15 25.57
CA ASN A 497 -11.84 17.55 24.83
C ASN A 497 -11.51 16.16 25.36
N LEU A 498 -10.64 15.42 24.64
CA LEU A 498 -10.09 14.13 25.06
C LEU A 498 -8.59 14.21 25.38
N ASP A 499 -8.12 15.32 25.92
CA ASP A 499 -6.74 15.51 26.39
C ASP A 499 -6.54 14.87 27.77
N ILE A 500 -6.86 13.57 27.84
CA ILE A 500 -6.87 12.78 29.06
C ILE A 500 -5.43 12.44 29.48
N PRO A 501 -4.99 12.81 30.70
CA PRO A 501 -3.67 12.45 31.19
C PRO A 501 -3.45 10.94 31.14
N GLN A 502 -2.26 10.48 30.71
CA GLN A 502 -1.98 9.05 30.52
C GLN A 502 -2.25 8.20 31.78
N LYS A 503 -2.02 8.75 32.97
CA LYS A 503 -2.25 8.07 34.26
C LYS A 503 -3.70 8.19 34.76
N PHE A 504 -4.57 8.87 34.03
CA PHE A 504 -5.96 9.08 34.45
C PHE A 504 -6.75 7.78 34.43
N LYS A 505 -7.35 7.47 35.56
CA LYS A 505 -8.26 6.34 35.77
C LYS A 505 -9.58 6.87 36.28
N THR A 506 -10.69 6.20 35.95
CA THR A 506 -12.04 6.64 36.32
C THR A 506 -13.05 5.51 36.31
N ILE A 507 -14.09 5.64 37.15
CA ILE A 507 -15.26 4.78 37.14
C ILE A 507 -16.44 5.46 36.43
N ASN A 508 -16.57 6.77 36.56
CA ASN A 508 -17.70 7.54 36.02
C ASN A 508 -17.37 8.36 34.74
N GLY A 509 -16.11 8.41 34.31
CA GLY A 509 -15.65 9.16 33.14
C GLY A 509 -15.22 10.59 33.45
N ILE A 510 -15.48 11.11 34.65
CA ILE A 510 -15.28 12.52 35.01
C ILE A 510 -14.19 12.66 36.09
N ASP A 511 -14.35 11.93 37.18
CA ASP A 511 -13.45 12.02 38.31
C ASP A 511 -12.35 10.96 38.27
N TYR A 512 -11.17 11.30 38.80
CA TYR A 512 -10.10 10.34 38.97
C TYR A 512 -10.45 9.37 40.09
N ASP A 513 -10.27 8.08 39.78
CA ASP A 513 -10.42 6.98 40.73
C ASP A 513 -9.26 5.96 40.49
N GLU A 514 -8.48 5.68 41.55
CA GLU A 514 -7.33 4.78 41.43
C GLU A 514 -7.71 3.32 41.09
N ASN A 515 -8.93 2.90 41.44
CA ASN A 515 -9.48 1.58 41.14
C ASN A 515 -10.24 1.57 39.81
N GLY A 516 -10.36 2.72 39.14
CA GLY A 516 -11.08 2.90 37.89
C GLY A 516 -10.37 2.39 36.67
N ILE A 517 -11.07 2.44 35.55
CA ILE A 517 -10.56 2.09 34.22
C ILE A 517 -9.48 3.10 33.81
N ALA A 518 -8.33 2.63 33.36
CA ALA A 518 -7.22 3.46 32.87
C ALA A 518 -7.59 4.13 31.53
N LEU A 519 -8.43 5.17 31.60
CA LEU A 519 -9.00 5.84 30.43
C LEU A 519 -7.92 6.56 29.59
N GLY A 520 -6.94 7.19 30.24
CA GLY A 520 -5.84 7.85 29.56
C GLY A 520 -4.95 6.90 28.75
N ILE A 521 -4.66 5.70 29.29
CA ILE A 521 -3.95 4.64 28.57
C ILE A 521 -4.80 4.14 27.39
N TRP A 522 -6.10 3.96 27.62
CA TRP A 522 -7.01 3.49 26.57
C TRP A 522 -7.07 4.47 25.39
N ILE A 523 -7.23 5.78 25.62
CA ILE A 523 -7.19 6.83 24.58
C ILE A 523 -5.87 6.78 23.80
N SER A 524 -4.72 6.65 24.51
CA SER A 524 -3.42 6.49 23.85
C SER A 524 -3.35 5.25 22.99
N THR A 525 -3.97 4.14 23.45
CA THR A 525 -4.02 2.88 22.69
C THR A 525 -4.88 3.04 21.42
N GLN A 526 -5.98 3.81 21.47
CA GLN A 526 -6.79 4.07 20.28
C GLN A 526 -5.98 4.89 19.25
N ARG A 527 -5.23 5.91 19.70
CA ARG A 527 -4.34 6.69 18.83
C ARG A 527 -3.27 5.82 18.15
N ASN A 528 -2.66 4.90 18.91
CA ASN A 528 -1.66 3.98 18.37
C ASN A 528 -2.29 2.94 17.41
N ALA A 529 -3.52 2.49 17.69
CA ALA A 529 -4.26 1.59 16.81
C ALA A 529 -4.64 2.26 15.48
N TYR A 530 -5.03 3.54 15.52
CA TYR A 530 -5.30 4.36 14.34
C TYR A 530 -4.03 4.56 13.49
N LYS A 531 -2.89 4.78 14.13
CA LYS A 531 -1.58 4.93 13.47
C LYS A 531 -0.99 3.62 12.94
N GLY A 532 -1.57 2.48 13.27
CA GLY A 532 -1.02 1.17 12.92
C GLY A 532 0.21 0.75 13.74
N GLU A 533 0.48 1.42 14.86
CA GLU A 533 1.61 1.17 15.75
C GLU A 533 1.38 0.01 16.73
N CYS A 534 0.22 -0.67 16.66
CA CYS A 534 -0.09 -1.84 17.47
C CYS A 534 -0.87 -2.90 16.66
N ASN A 535 -0.89 -4.15 17.17
CA ASN A 535 -1.54 -5.29 16.52
C ASN A 535 -3.09 -5.20 16.49
N ARG A 536 -3.70 -4.12 16.97
CA ARG A 536 -5.14 -3.88 16.94
C ARG A 536 -5.42 -2.75 15.96
N ARG A 537 -6.39 -2.92 15.08
CA ARG A 537 -6.91 -1.88 14.20
C ARG A 537 -8.29 -1.47 14.67
N LEU A 538 -8.59 -0.19 14.55
CA LEU A 538 -9.95 0.33 14.77
C LEU A 538 -10.81 0.04 13.54
N THR A 539 -12.10 -0.22 13.78
CA THR A 539 -13.09 -0.24 12.71
C THR A 539 -13.47 1.20 12.33
N ASN A 540 -13.99 1.40 11.12
CA ASN A 540 -14.47 2.72 10.68
C ASN A 540 -15.53 3.30 11.64
N SER A 541 -16.45 2.47 12.13
CA SER A 541 -17.45 2.88 13.13
C SER A 541 -16.83 3.31 14.45
N GLN A 542 -15.74 2.68 14.89
CA GLN A 542 -15.02 3.08 16.11
C GLN A 542 -14.27 4.40 15.90
N ILE A 543 -13.73 4.62 14.70
CA ILE A 543 -13.09 5.88 14.32
C ILE A 543 -14.12 7.00 14.34
N GLU A 544 -15.24 6.82 13.65
CA GLU A 544 -16.33 7.77 13.59
C GLU A 544 -16.90 8.13 14.99
N LEU A 545 -17.14 7.13 15.82
CA LEU A 545 -17.58 7.33 17.20
C LEU A 545 -16.58 8.18 18.00
N LEU A 546 -15.29 7.90 17.89
CA LEU A 546 -14.26 8.66 18.61
C LEU A 546 -14.12 10.09 18.06
N GLU A 547 -14.26 10.29 16.75
CA GLU A 547 -14.25 11.60 16.12
C GLU A 547 -15.45 12.45 16.56
N ASN A 548 -16.63 11.84 16.69
CA ASN A 548 -17.85 12.51 17.18
C ASN A 548 -17.72 13.02 18.61
N ILE A 549 -16.80 12.48 19.42
CA ILE A 549 -16.46 12.99 20.74
C ILE A 549 -15.14 13.75 20.77
N GLY A 550 -14.73 14.32 19.62
CA GLY A 550 -13.56 15.20 19.54
C GLY A 550 -12.21 14.48 19.66
N MET A 551 -12.11 13.19 19.25
CA MET A 551 -10.84 12.49 19.25
C MET A 551 -9.87 13.12 18.29
N LYS A 552 -8.72 13.47 18.80
CA LYS A 552 -7.57 13.95 18.05
C LYS A 552 -6.58 12.81 17.90
N TRP A 553 -6.44 12.33 16.67
CA TRP A 553 -5.60 11.17 16.39
C TRP A 553 -4.12 11.45 16.52
N ASN A 554 -3.72 12.69 16.26
CA ASN A 554 -2.32 13.11 16.23
C ASN A 554 -2.04 14.29 17.18
N VAL A 555 -2.18 14.06 18.48
CA VAL A 555 -1.91 15.07 19.53
C VAL A 555 -0.45 15.57 19.48
N LEU A 556 0.49 14.72 19.02
CA LEU A 556 1.89 15.13 18.83
C LEU A 556 2.01 16.12 17.67
N ASP A 557 1.25 15.97 16.59
CA ASP A 557 1.29 16.88 15.44
C ASP A 557 0.60 18.21 15.75
N GLU A 558 -0.49 18.23 16.52
CA GLU A 558 -1.10 19.49 16.95
C GLU A 558 -0.19 20.27 17.90
N ASN A 559 0.40 19.60 18.89
CA ASN A 559 1.40 20.23 19.73
C ASN A 559 2.62 20.67 18.90
N TRP A 560 3.07 19.81 17.97
CA TRP A 560 4.16 20.15 17.07
C TRP A 560 3.80 21.35 16.21
N ASN A 561 2.61 21.39 15.61
CA ASN A 561 2.11 22.51 14.80
C ASN A 561 2.00 23.79 15.62
N ARG A 562 1.54 23.72 16.89
CA ARG A 562 1.50 24.88 17.78
C ARG A 562 2.89 25.45 18.04
N TYR A 563 3.89 24.60 18.29
CA TYR A 563 5.27 25.04 18.44
C TYR A 563 5.84 25.56 17.12
N TYR A 564 5.50 24.92 16.00
CA TYR A 564 5.91 25.37 14.67
C TYR A 564 5.36 26.77 14.35
N GLU A 565 4.10 27.03 14.61
CA GLU A 565 3.51 28.38 14.42
C GLU A 565 4.18 29.44 15.27
N LEU A 566 4.57 29.12 16.50
CA LEU A 566 5.35 30.02 17.33
C LEU A 566 6.77 30.25 16.78
N ALA A 567 7.41 29.20 16.29
CA ALA A 567 8.73 29.28 15.64
C ALA A 567 8.67 30.09 14.33
N LYS A 568 7.60 29.94 13.57
CA LYS A 568 7.33 30.69 12.36
C LYS A 568 7.16 32.18 12.66
N LYS A 569 6.38 32.56 13.66
CA LYS A 569 6.25 33.95 14.12
C LYS A 569 7.57 34.52 14.61
N TYR A 570 8.38 33.73 15.32
CA TYR A 570 9.71 34.12 15.72
C TYR A 570 10.60 34.43 14.50
N TYR A 571 10.57 33.52 13.51
CA TYR A 571 11.33 33.69 12.26
C TYR A 571 10.86 34.92 11.45
N GLU A 572 9.56 35.13 11.34
CA GLU A 572 8.98 36.28 10.62
C GLU A 572 9.40 37.61 11.26
N TYR A 573 9.58 37.65 12.58
CA TYR A 573 9.97 38.85 13.31
C TYR A 573 11.48 39.06 13.37
N TYR A 574 12.25 37.99 13.69
CA TYR A 574 13.71 38.08 13.89
C TYR A 574 14.54 37.68 12.67
N GLY A 575 13.95 37.10 11.62
CA GLY A 575 14.63 36.64 10.39
C GLY A 575 15.50 35.39 10.55
N ASN A 576 15.48 34.75 11.72
CA ASN A 576 16.24 33.54 12.01
C ASN A 576 15.60 32.72 13.13
N LEU A 577 16.10 31.46 13.34
CA LEU A 577 15.69 30.59 14.44
C LEU A 577 16.83 30.37 15.46
N ASP A 578 17.66 31.39 15.70
CA ASP A 578 18.73 31.36 16.70
C ASP A 578 18.15 31.61 18.10
N ILE A 579 17.17 30.78 18.49
CA ILE A 579 16.39 30.89 19.72
C ILE A 579 17.20 30.39 20.91
N PRO A 580 17.42 31.22 21.96
CA PRO A 580 18.10 30.77 23.17
C PRO A 580 17.40 29.57 23.82
N GLN A 581 18.16 28.58 24.31
CA GLN A 581 17.60 27.33 24.85
C GLN A 581 16.57 27.56 25.97
N LYS A 582 16.75 28.61 26.76
CA LYS A 582 15.83 28.95 27.88
C LYS A 582 14.64 29.83 27.45
N PHE A 583 14.53 30.14 26.15
CA PHE A 583 13.47 31.00 25.65
C PHE A 583 12.11 30.34 25.71
N LYS A 584 11.19 31.01 26.38
CA LYS A 584 9.78 30.63 26.48
C LYS A 584 8.92 31.77 25.93
N THR A 585 7.76 31.45 25.38
CA THR A 585 6.87 32.45 24.76
C THR A 585 5.44 31.96 24.67
N ILE A 586 4.49 32.93 24.68
CA ILE A 586 3.07 32.68 24.40
C ILE A 586 2.73 33.10 22.98
N ASN A 587 3.34 34.17 22.47
CA ASN A 587 3.06 34.77 21.15
C ASN A 587 4.09 34.44 20.06
N GLY A 588 5.21 33.81 20.41
CA GLY A 588 6.30 33.48 19.48
C GLY A 588 7.37 34.57 19.37
N ILE A 589 7.17 35.76 19.92
CA ILE A 589 8.06 36.93 19.75
C ILE A 589 8.70 37.32 21.08
N ASP A 590 7.88 37.54 22.12
CA ASP A 590 8.37 38.00 23.38
C ASP A 590 8.64 36.85 24.36
N TYR A 591 9.61 37.05 25.24
CA TYR A 591 9.87 36.11 26.33
C TYR A 591 8.77 36.19 27.38
N ASP A 592 8.24 35.04 27.76
CA ASP A 592 7.26 34.88 28.86
C ASP A 592 7.62 33.65 29.68
N GLU A 593 7.82 33.81 30.99
CA GLU A 593 8.22 32.72 31.88
C GLU A 593 7.17 31.60 32.00
N ASN A 594 5.88 31.95 31.82
CA ASN A 594 4.77 30.99 31.81
C ASN A 594 4.49 30.43 30.43
N GLY A 595 5.23 30.89 29.43
CA GLY A 595 5.06 30.51 28.03
C GLY A 595 5.64 29.13 27.69
N ILE A 596 5.41 28.73 26.46
CA ILE A 596 5.91 27.48 25.87
C ILE A 596 7.42 27.57 25.67
N ALA A 597 8.14 26.53 26.07
CA ALA A 597 9.60 26.44 25.97
C ALA A 597 10.07 26.24 24.52
N LEU A 598 9.98 27.29 23.71
CA LEU A 598 10.27 27.25 22.26
C LEU A 598 11.73 26.93 21.97
N GLY A 599 12.67 27.47 22.77
CA GLY A 599 14.09 27.21 22.60
C GLY A 599 14.49 25.72 22.82
N ILE A 600 13.87 25.09 23.83
CA ILE A 600 14.04 23.65 24.07
C ILE A 600 13.47 22.84 22.90
N TRP A 601 12.26 23.22 22.42
CA TRP A 601 11.61 22.53 21.31
C TRP A 601 12.47 22.58 20.05
N ILE A 602 13.00 23.74 19.65
CA ILE A 602 13.92 23.89 18.51
C ILE A 602 15.14 22.98 18.67
N SER A 603 15.71 22.93 19.87
CA SER A 603 16.84 22.03 20.17
C SER A 603 16.46 20.56 19.99
N THR A 604 15.25 20.16 20.43
CA THR A 604 14.73 18.79 20.27
C THR A 604 14.53 18.45 18.80
N GLN A 605 14.05 19.37 17.95
CA GLN A 605 13.93 19.11 16.51
C GLN A 605 15.31 18.82 15.89
N ARG A 606 16.36 19.57 16.28
CA ARG A 606 17.74 19.33 15.81
C ARG A 606 18.25 17.94 16.20
N THR A 607 17.95 17.50 17.43
CA THR A 607 18.36 16.18 17.94
C THR A 607 17.60 15.05 17.24
N ALA A 608 16.29 15.23 17.01
CA ALA A 608 15.44 14.28 16.29
C ALA A 608 15.86 14.12 14.82
N TYR A 609 16.24 15.22 14.16
CA TYR A 609 16.78 15.20 12.79
C TYR A 609 18.09 14.40 12.68
N LYS A 610 18.96 14.50 13.66
CA LYS A 610 20.24 13.75 13.72
C LYS A 610 20.08 12.27 14.08
N GLY A 611 18.88 11.83 14.47
CA GLY A 611 18.63 10.47 14.94
C GLY A 611 19.21 10.16 16.32
N GLU A 612 19.55 11.18 17.10
CA GLU A 612 20.08 11.08 18.47
C GLU A 612 18.96 10.95 19.52
N ASP A 613 17.69 11.04 19.11
CA ASP A 613 16.48 10.86 19.92
C ASP A 613 15.65 9.69 19.36
N ASN A 614 14.87 9.04 20.20
CA ASN A 614 13.89 8.01 19.78
C ASN A 614 12.74 8.56 18.91
N ARG A 615 12.63 9.88 18.77
CA ARG A 615 11.67 10.57 17.91
C ARG A 615 12.32 10.86 16.57
N ARG A 616 11.64 10.51 15.49
CA ARG A 616 12.05 10.88 14.13
C ARG A 616 11.08 11.92 13.59
N LEU A 617 11.61 12.96 12.94
CA LEU A 617 10.81 13.91 12.20
C LEU A 617 10.30 13.25 10.90
N THR A 618 9.07 13.58 10.53
CA THR A 618 8.56 13.24 9.20
C THR A 618 9.18 14.18 8.16
N ASN A 619 9.23 13.74 6.89
CA ASN A 619 9.74 14.57 5.81
C ASN A 619 8.98 15.90 5.71
N PHE A 620 7.66 15.87 5.92
CA PHE A 620 6.82 17.08 5.95
C PHE A 620 7.22 18.04 7.08
N GLN A 621 7.52 17.54 8.28
CA GLN A 621 7.98 18.37 9.39
C GLN A 621 9.36 18.96 9.12
N ILE A 622 10.25 18.21 8.45
CA ILE A 622 11.56 18.69 8.02
C ILE A 622 11.38 19.84 7.02
N GLU A 623 10.58 19.65 5.99
CA GLU A 623 10.29 20.65 4.97
C GLU A 623 9.69 21.94 5.57
N LEU A 624 8.72 21.83 6.46
CA LEU A 624 8.14 22.97 7.17
C LEU A 624 9.21 23.76 7.94
N LEU A 625 10.11 23.06 8.65
CA LEU A 625 11.18 23.71 9.41
C LEU A 625 12.23 24.33 8.48
N GLU A 626 12.52 23.74 7.33
CA GLU A 626 13.41 24.30 6.32
C GLU A 626 12.83 25.56 5.66
N ASN A 627 11.50 25.60 5.45
CA ASN A 627 10.80 26.77 4.93
C ASN A 627 10.94 28.01 5.85
N ILE A 628 11.09 27.79 7.15
CA ILE A 628 11.43 28.86 8.11
C ILE A 628 12.92 28.93 8.43
N ARG A 629 13.77 28.44 7.52
CA ARG A 629 15.23 28.43 7.59
C ARG A 629 15.81 27.80 8.85
N MET A 630 15.24 26.64 9.24
CA MET A 630 15.79 25.85 10.34
C MET A 630 17.22 25.42 10.05
N LYS A 631 18.13 25.74 10.97
CA LYS A 631 19.51 25.28 10.93
C LYS A 631 19.63 23.99 11.71
N TRP A 632 19.83 22.86 11.02
CA TRP A 632 19.90 21.53 11.63
C TRP A 632 21.18 21.31 12.43
N SER A 633 22.27 21.94 12.06
CA SER A 633 23.54 21.90 12.76
C SER A 633 24.19 23.26 12.80
N VAL A 634 24.14 23.93 13.93
CA VAL A 634 24.90 25.16 14.19
C VAL A 634 26.42 24.88 14.14
N LEU A 635 26.83 23.62 14.37
CA LEU A 635 28.22 23.20 14.27
C LEU A 635 28.69 23.03 12.83
N ASP A 636 27.82 22.59 11.91
CA ASP A 636 28.15 22.40 10.49
C ASP A 636 28.19 23.73 9.75
N GLU A 637 27.37 24.69 10.12
CA GLU A 637 27.46 26.04 9.54
C GLU A 637 28.78 26.73 9.92
N ASN A 638 29.16 26.65 11.19
CA ASN A 638 30.46 27.09 11.67
C ASN A 638 31.63 26.30 11.03
N TRP A 639 31.40 25.01 10.71
CA TRP A 639 32.35 24.19 9.99
C TRP A 639 32.45 24.66 8.54
N ASN A 640 31.34 24.89 7.84
CA ASN A 640 31.25 25.32 6.46
C ASN A 640 31.88 26.72 6.26
N ILE A 641 31.62 27.66 7.17
CA ILE A 641 32.27 28.99 7.13
C ILE A 641 33.79 28.83 7.19
N ARG A 642 34.29 28.00 8.07
CA ARG A 642 35.76 27.78 8.18
C ARG A 642 36.29 26.97 7.02
N TYR A 643 35.52 26.05 6.45
CA TYR A 643 35.87 25.33 5.24
C TYR A 643 35.99 26.26 4.05
N GLU A 644 35.04 27.18 3.84
CA GLU A 644 35.13 28.18 2.74
C GLU A 644 36.33 29.15 2.92
N LEU A 645 36.66 29.50 4.16
CA LEU A 645 37.88 30.26 4.43
C LEU A 645 39.15 29.43 4.12
N ALA A 646 39.18 28.16 4.49
CA ALA A 646 40.28 27.26 4.15
C ALA A 646 40.41 27.03 2.64
N LYS A 647 39.30 26.92 1.92
CA LYS A 647 39.25 26.79 0.47
C LYS A 647 39.80 28.05 -0.22
N LYS A 648 39.49 29.27 0.29
CA LYS A 648 40.07 30.51 -0.20
C LYS A 648 41.57 30.58 0.07
N TYR A 649 42.01 30.14 1.26
CA TYR A 649 43.43 30.06 1.62
C TYR A 649 44.17 29.11 0.67
N TYR A 650 43.65 27.90 0.46
CA TYR A 650 44.21 26.91 -0.47
C TYR A 650 44.29 27.44 -1.91
N LYS A 651 43.21 28.10 -2.37
CA LYS A 651 43.20 28.70 -3.73
C LYS A 651 44.28 29.77 -3.90
N HIS A 652 44.65 30.49 -2.84
CA HIS A 652 45.63 31.57 -2.89
C HIS A 652 47.05 31.05 -2.67
N TYR A 653 47.26 30.15 -1.71
CA TYR A 653 48.59 29.69 -1.28
C TYR A 653 48.97 28.31 -1.80
N GLY A 654 48.07 27.54 -2.40
CA GLY A 654 48.30 26.23 -2.98
C GLY A 654 48.46 25.09 -1.95
N ASN A 655 48.33 25.36 -0.65
CA ASN A 655 48.46 24.40 0.41
C ASN A 655 47.62 24.81 1.65
N LEU A 656 47.50 23.91 2.63
CA LEU A 656 46.84 24.17 3.91
C LEU A 656 47.84 24.14 5.11
N ASP A 657 49.07 24.58 4.86
CA ASP A 657 50.10 24.74 5.89
C ASP A 657 49.90 26.04 6.67
N ILE A 658 48.71 26.12 7.30
CA ILE A 658 48.28 27.34 8.00
C ILE A 658 48.90 27.38 9.40
N PRO A 659 49.63 28.44 9.77
CA PRO A 659 50.17 28.60 11.07
C PRO A 659 49.10 28.52 12.16
N GLN A 660 49.37 27.82 13.26
CA GLN A 660 48.37 27.55 14.32
C GLN A 660 47.70 28.83 14.86
N LYS A 661 48.43 29.95 14.90
CA LYS A 661 47.95 31.24 15.41
C LYS A 661 47.24 32.07 14.33
N PHE A 662 47.17 31.57 13.09
CA PHE A 662 46.59 32.32 11.99
C PHE A 662 45.07 32.50 12.14
N LYS A 663 44.65 33.75 12.10
CA LYS A 663 43.25 34.15 12.14
C LYS A 663 42.92 34.95 10.88
N THR A 664 41.69 34.89 10.39
CA THR A 664 41.31 35.58 9.15
C THR A 664 39.81 35.84 9.09
N ILE A 665 39.41 36.90 8.37
CA ILE A 665 38.02 37.19 8.02
C ILE A 665 37.74 36.77 6.58
N ASN A 666 38.72 36.96 5.68
CA ASN A 666 38.57 36.73 4.24
C ASN A 666 39.19 35.39 3.75
N GLY A 667 39.92 34.68 4.59
CA GLY A 667 40.59 33.42 4.26
C GLY A 667 42.01 33.58 3.70
N ILE A 668 42.51 34.80 3.46
CA ILE A 668 43.80 35.08 2.82
C ILE A 668 44.70 35.85 3.77
N ASP A 669 44.25 37.00 4.27
CA ASP A 669 45.03 37.86 5.10
C ASP A 669 44.86 37.58 6.57
N TYR A 670 45.92 37.82 7.38
CA TYR A 670 45.83 37.71 8.83
C TYR A 670 45.01 38.88 9.39
N ASP A 671 44.07 38.56 10.28
CA ASP A 671 43.28 39.53 11.03
C ASP A 671 43.12 39.03 12.48
N GLU A 672 43.50 39.84 13.46
CA GLU A 672 43.47 39.47 14.86
C GLU A 672 42.06 39.23 15.41
N ASN A 673 41.04 39.87 14.83
CA ASN A 673 39.63 39.72 15.16
C ASN A 673 38.96 38.60 14.35
N GLY A 674 39.70 37.98 13.42
CA GLY A 674 39.20 36.97 12.52
C GLY A 674 39.05 35.58 13.14
N ILE A 675 38.49 34.68 12.36
CA ILE A 675 38.32 33.27 12.71
C ILE A 675 39.69 32.59 12.79
N ALA A 676 39.95 31.85 13.88
CA ALA A 676 41.21 31.13 14.11
C ALA A 676 41.32 29.90 13.16
N LEU A 677 41.63 30.16 11.88
CA LEU A 677 41.63 29.16 10.83
C LEU A 677 42.72 28.12 11.02
N GLY A 678 43.93 28.51 11.44
CA GLY A 678 45.03 27.58 11.70
C GLY A 678 44.73 26.60 12.82
N LYS A 679 44.10 27.06 13.93
CA LYS A 679 43.65 26.19 15.02
C LYS A 679 42.55 25.21 14.53
N TRP A 680 41.64 25.66 13.69
CA TRP A 680 40.56 24.85 13.14
C TRP A 680 41.12 23.75 12.22
N ILE A 681 42.02 24.03 11.30
CA ILE A 681 42.68 23.04 10.45
C ILE A 681 43.37 21.96 11.27
N ASN A 682 44.07 22.35 12.33
CA ASN A 682 44.74 21.41 13.22
C ASN A 682 43.71 20.52 13.98
N THR A 683 42.56 21.10 14.34
CA THR A 683 41.47 20.34 14.97
C THR A 683 40.87 19.28 14.00
N GLN A 684 40.78 19.61 12.67
CA GLN A 684 40.30 18.62 11.70
C GLN A 684 41.28 17.46 11.55
N ARG A 685 42.62 17.74 11.53
CA ARG A 685 43.65 16.67 11.53
C ARG A 685 43.59 15.76 12.74
N ASN A 686 43.37 16.33 13.93
CA ASN A 686 43.22 15.56 15.17
C ASN A 686 41.92 14.77 15.23
N ALA A 687 40.82 15.32 14.69
CA ALA A 687 39.54 14.65 14.58
C ALA A 687 39.61 13.41 13.68
N TYR A 688 40.30 13.51 12.55
CA TYR A 688 40.57 12.38 11.68
C TYR A 688 41.40 11.27 12.36
N LYS A 689 42.41 11.65 13.12
CA LYS A 689 43.28 10.70 13.90
C LYS A 689 42.56 10.07 15.09
N GLY A 690 41.35 10.52 15.45
CA GLY A 690 40.66 10.07 16.66
C GLY A 690 41.25 10.61 17.98
N GLU A 691 42.09 11.64 17.90
CA GLU A 691 42.75 12.27 19.06
C GLU A 691 41.88 13.31 19.79
N CYS A 692 40.63 13.46 19.39
CA CYS A 692 39.64 14.33 20.06
C CYS A 692 38.25 13.70 20.02
N ASN A 693 37.33 14.18 20.88
CA ASN A 693 35.97 13.67 21.03
C ASN A 693 35.04 13.94 19.80
N ARG A 694 35.57 14.50 18.73
CA ARG A 694 34.84 14.74 17.47
C ARG A 694 35.36 13.82 16.38
N ARG A 695 34.45 13.21 15.61
CA ARG A 695 34.81 12.49 14.39
C ARG A 695 34.31 13.27 13.19
N LEU A 696 35.07 13.27 12.11
CA LEU A 696 34.66 13.82 10.82
C LEU A 696 33.69 12.84 10.13
N THR A 697 32.71 13.38 9.41
CA THR A 697 31.88 12.57 8.49
C THR A 697 32.69 12.29 7.22
N ASN A 698 32.31 11.22 6.47
CA ASN A 698 32.95 10.89 5.21
C ASN A 698 32.90 12.08 4.22
N SER A 699 31.76 12.78 4.14
CA SER A 699 31.62 13.98 3.32
C SER A 699 32.55 15.11 3.73
N GLN A 700 32.77 15.34 5.03
CA GLN A 700 33.70 16.34 5.53
C GLN A 700 35.15 15.99 5.21
N ILE A 701 35.50 14.69 5.26
CA ILE A 701 36.84 14.20 4.88
C ILE A 701 37.06 14.46 3.40
N GLU A 702 36.15 14.05 2.53
CA GLU A 702 36.22 14.26 1.09
C GLU A 702 36.35 15.76 0.72
N LEU A 703 35.55 16.61 1.34
CA LEU A 703 35.64 18.05 1.14
C LEU A 703 37.00 18.60 1.52
N LEU A 704 37.58 18.17 2.63
CA LEU A 704 38.90 18.63 3.09
C LEU A 704 40.04 18.10 2.21
N GLU A 705 39.95 16.88 1.70
CA GLU A 705 40.89 16.30 0.73
C GLU A 705 40.85 17.07 -0.60
N ASN A 706 39.65 17.45 -1.06
CA ASN A 706 39.46 18.22 -2.29
C ASN A 706 40.13 19.63 -2.25
N ILE A 707 40.42 20.17 -1.06
CA ILE A 707 41.19 21.40 -0.88
C ILE A 707 42.63 21.13 -0.41
N GLY A 708 43.16 19.93 -0.67
CA GLY A 708 44.55 19.58 -0.41
C GLY A 708 44.89 19.29 1.05
N MET A 709 43.90 18.90 1.89
CA MET A 709 44.18 18.43 3.25
C MET A 709 44.83 17.06 3.22
N ILE A 710 46.04 16.95 3.77
CA ILE A 710 46.72 15.68 3.96
C ILE A 710 46.53 15.25 5.40
N PHE A 711 45.87 14.11 5.60
CA PHE A 711 45.53 13.58 6.92
C PHE A 711 46.58 12.62 7.48
N ILE A 712 47.42 12.02 6.62
CA ILE A 712 48.32 10.91 7.00
C ILE A 712 49.79 11.32 6.74
N SER A 713 50.69 11.06 7.69
CA SER A 713 52.14 11.12 7.45
C SER A 713 52.62 9.72 7.05
N GLU A 714 53.65 9.57 6.20
CA GLU A 714 54.23 8.34 5.68
C GLU A 714 54.49 7.22 6.73
N LYS A 715 54.56 7.56 8.02
CA LYS A 715 54.73 6.59 9.12
C LYS A 715 53.43 5.83 9.50
N VAL A 716 52.27 6.36 9.14
CA VAL A 716 50.95 5.78 9.45
C VAL A 716 50.49 4.82 8.39
N ASP A 717 50.89 5.03 7.11
CA ASP A 717 50.56 4.14 6.01
C ASP A 717 51.08 2.71 6.22
N LYS A 718 52.26 2.53 6.85
CA LYS A 718 52.78 1.19 7.16
C LYS A 718 52.00 0.46 8.26
N LYS A 719 51.33 1.21 9.15
CA LYS A 719 50.51 0.63 10.24
C LYS A 719 49.11 0.28 9.72
N LEU A 720 48.52 1.12 8.87
CA LEU A 720 47.22 0.87 8.25
C LEU A 720 47.27 -0.32 7.26
N GLN A 721 48.34 -0.46 6.46
CA GLN A 721 48.52 -1.63 5.61
C GLN A 721 48.62 -2.94 6.40
N SER A 722 49.20 -2.91 7.61
CA SER A 722 49.26 -4.08 8.51
C SER A 722 47.91 -4.41 9.15
N GLU A 723 47.05 -3.40 9.41
CA GLU A 723 45.70 -3.58 9.96
C GLU A 723 44.73 -4.05 8.90
N GLU A 724 44.80 -3.54 7.64
CA GLU A 724 44.00 -4.04 6.50
C GLU A 724 44.32 -5.48 6.13
N ILE A 725 45.60 -5.90 6.22
CA ILE A 725 46.02 -7.29 6.02
C ILE A 725 45.45 -8.17 7.14
N SER A 726 45.37 -7.65 8.38
CA SER A 726 44.76 -8.34 9.51
C SER A 726 43.23 -8.50 9.35
N GLU A 727 42.52 -7.46 8.89
CA GLU A 727 41.08 -7.55 8.63
C GLU A 727 40.74 -8.46 7.44
N LYS A 728 41.57 -8.47 6.38
CA LYS A 728 41.42 -9.39 5.26
C LYS A 728 41.58 -10.84 5.70
N ASN A 729 42.58 -11.13 6.55
CA ASN A 729 42.79 -12.46 7.15
C ASN A 729 41.63 -12.88 8.07
N ILE A 730 41.01 -11.95 8.77
CA ILE A 730 39.83 -12.22 9.62
C ILE A 730 38.60 -12.50 8.72
N LYS A 731 38.42 -11.78 7.60
CA LYS A 731 37.35 -12.05 6.63
C LYS A 731 37.53 -13.42 5.97
N GLU A 732 38.73 -13.77 5.56
CA GLU A 732 39.02 -15.07 4.95
C GLU A 732 38.79 -16.23 5.94
N LYS A 733 39.20 -16.11 7.17
CA LYS A 733 38.89 -17.08 8.25
C LYS A 733 37.41 -17.19 8.56
N ARG A 734 36.64 -16.08 8.50
CA ARG A 734 35.18 -16.11 8.63
C ARG A 734 34.50 -16.86 7.49
N ILE A 735 34.95 -16.68 6.25
CA ILE A 735 34.43 -17.38 5.07
C ILE A 735 34.77 -18.88 5.17
N GLU A 736 35.97 -19.23 5.63
CA GLU A 736 36.38 -20.62 5.84
C GLU A 736 35.53 -21.32 6.91
N LEU A 737 35.23 -20.63 8.02
CA LEU A 737 34.34 -21.12 9.09
C LEU A 737 32.89 -21.30 8.62
N LEU A 738 32.38 -20.35 7.82
CA LEU A 738 31.05 -20.46 7.22
C LEU A 738 30.95 -21.64 6.24
N ASN A 739 32.01 -21.88 5.46
CA ASN A 739 32.05 -23.01 4.53
C ASN A 739 32.18 -24.34 5.28
N ARG A 740 32.95 -24.42 6.34
CA ARG A 740 33.02 -25.59 7.24
C ARG A 740 31.68 -25.88 7.93
N SER A 741 30.98 -24.85 8.38
CA SER A 741 29.63 -24.99 8.98
C SER A 741 28.61 -25.49 7.95
N ARG A 742 28.69 -25.05 6.69
CA ARG A 742 27.85 -25.55 5.58
C ARG A 742 28.16 -27.02 5.25
N THR A 743 29.41 -27.41 5.26
CA THR A 743 29.83 -28.79 5.00
C THR A 743 29.37 -29.72 6.12
N LEU A 744 29.41 -29.27 7.37
CA LEU A 744 28.89 -30.00 8.53
C LEU A 744 27.36 -30.14 8.50
N LEU A 745 26.64 -29.08 8.12
CA LEU A 745 25.17 -29.13 7.95
C LEU A 745 24.72 -30.06 6.83
N ASN A 746 25.51 -30.19 5.76
CA ASN A 746 25.23 -31.07 4.66
C ASN A 746 25.63 -32.55 4.89
N SER A 747 26.37 -32.84 5.97
CA SER A 747 26.79 -34.21 6.33
C SER A 747 25.84 -34.86 7.39
N PHE A 748 24.79 -34.16 7.84
CA PHE A 748 23.80 -34.75 8.72
C PHE A 748 22.68 -35.42 7.91
N ASP A 749 22.58 -36.73 8.08
CA ASP A 749 21.53 -37.55 7.53
C ASP A 749 20.20 -37.21 8.20
N SER A 750 19.13 -37.08 7.43
CA SER A 750 17.84 -36.50 7.82
C SER A 750 17.03 -37.29 8.87
N ASN A 751 17.59 -38.36 9.44
CA ASN A 751 16.85 -39.26 10.35
C ASN A 751 17.27 -39.21 11.83
N THR A 752 18.24 -38.37 12.20
CA THR A 752 18.63 -38.21 13.62
C THR A 752 18.89 -36.75 13.95
N LEU A 753 17.85 -36.04 14.36
CA LEU A 753 17.99 -34.68 14.91
C LEU A 753 18.39 -34.75 16.39
N PRO A 754 19.56 -34.24 16.80
CA PRO A 754 19.91 -34.11 18.20
C PRO A 754 19.06 -33.00 18.85
N ASN A 755 18.82 -33.15 20.15
CA ASN A 755 18.03 -32.23 20.96
C ASN A 755 18.57 -30.80 20.91
N LYS A 756 17.66 -29.83 20.81
CA LYS A 756 17.93 -28.40 20.63
C LYS A 756 18.88 -27.78 21.70
N ASN A 757 18.97 -28.41 22.89
CA ASN A 757 19.84 -27.98 23.98
C ASN A 757 21.31 -28.37 23.76
N ASP A 758 21.60 -29.54 23.14
CA ASP A 758 22.96 -29.99 22.86
C ASP A 758 23.66 -29.16 21.77
N ILE A 759 22.90 -28.60 20.87
CA ILE A 759 23.41 -27.70 19.81
C ILE A 759 23.79 -26.34 20.40
N ASN A 760 23.00 -25.83 21.33
CA ASN A 760 23.32 -24.55 22.00
C ASN A 760 24.54 -24.60 22.91
N GLU A 761 24.72 -25.67 23.68
CA GLU A 761 25.88 -25.81 24.54
C GLU A 761 27.19 -25.93 23.76
N ARG A 762 27.22 -26.73 22.70
CA ARG A 762 28.42 -26.85 21.85
C ARG A 762 28.73 -25.58 21.07
N PHE A 763 27.72 -24.79 20.72
CA PHE A 763 27.91 -23.50 20.03
C PHE A 763 28.45 -22.43 20.98
N ILE A 764 28.00 -22.42 22.23
CA ILE A 764 28.51 -21.53 23.27
C ILE A 764 29.94 -21.90 23.70
N GLU A 765 30.27 -23.19 23.77
CA GLU A 765 31.61 -23.67 24.06
C GLU A 765 32.63 -23.29 22.97
N GLN A 766 32.24 -23.39 21.72
CA GLN A 766 33.05 -22.94 20.57
C GLN A 766 33.20 -21.41 20.51
N LEU A 767 32.19 -20.64 20.86
CA LEU A 767 32.27 -19.18 20.95
C LEU A 767 33.18 -18.71 22.09
N ASN A 768 33.20 -19.44 23.20
CA ASN A 768 34.10 -19.15 24.33
C ASN A 768 35.57 -19.51 24.06
N ASN A 769 35.82 -20.52 23.22
CA ASN A 769 37.17 -20.88 22.77
C ASN A 769 37.72 -19.93 21.69
N ILE A 770 36.91 -19.15 21.05
CA ILE A 770 37.30 -18.09 20.09
C ILE A 770 37.63 -16.76 20.83
N LYS A 771 37.17 -16.60 22.08
CA LYS A 771 37.46 -15.42 22.91
C LYS A 771 38.74 -15.53 23.72
N LYS A 772 39.38 -16.69 23.77
CA LYS A 772 40.77 -16.92 24.26
C LYS A 772 41.72 -16.90 23.05
#